data_d421360d77112cd7fe54cf616abc37c4
#
_entry.id   d421360d77112cd7fe54cf616abc37c4
#
_cell.length_a   1.000
_cell.length_b   1.000
_cell.length_c   1.000
_cell.angle_alpha   90.00
_cell.angle_beta   90.00
_cell.angle_gamma   90.00
#
_symmetry.space_group_name_H-M   'P 1'
#
loop_
_entity.id
_entity.type
_entity.pdbx_description
1 polymer ?
#
loop_
_entity_poly.entity_id
_entity_poly.type
_entity_poly.pdbx_seq_one_letter_code
_entity_poly.pdbx_strand_id
1 'polypeptide(L)'
;MGDLNKPNINIGMLAHVDAGKTTLSEALLYKTGTIRKLGRVDTRDAFLDTNKQERARGITIFSKQAVVELEKARITLLDTPGHVDFSAEMERTLQVLDYAILVISGADGIQSHTETLWRLLARYKIPVFIFVNKTDQSGVNKQRILEQLKNQLSDAIIDFSIQDAIDMEELSLCNEELLNHFLENNTLDTALLKTCIEKRQVFPCFFGSALKLTGIDEFIDGLNTYMNCPSYPDKFGAKVYKIARDPQGTRLAYMKITGGTLTSRMQITPDEKINQIRIYSGEKYTTVNEVPAGGICAVTGFDSAYAGQSVGSDTESEIPMLEPVMTYQLVIPEGTDALLILPKLKILEEEEPQLHIVWNELLKQIHVQIMGAVQIEILQNLIKDRFGIEVGFTSGSIVYKETIKNTVEGVGHFEPLRHYAEVHLIIEPGEKGSGILYKADCSEDVLDKNWQRLIMTHLYEKAPVGVLTGSPLTDVTITLVSGRAHPKHTEGGDFRQATYRAVRQGLMQAESVLLEPYFNFTLKVPVENIGRAMTDLDRMNAKFALSDETDVSLSVITGTIPAACLSDYQTEVASYTKGLGRLSYRIDGYYPCHNAEEVIENFGYNAERDTLNPSSSVFCSHGSGTVIEWNDVFSHMHLDSVLELRKRGLNAGAANSSAVLNSRASSRTVSDEPLGTDEIDAILKQTYYSNSRGDNDKLHRTGAKKTDSTVKYVYKGSETPQNQGESYLLVDGYNIIFAWDELKELAAINLDSARGRLLDILCNYQAMTKCNLIAVFDAYRVQGHDTEMTDYHNIHVVFTKEAETADHYIESFAHRHGKKDYVRVATSDGLEQIIIIGQGCHLVSAREFQQEVRDMENHIREEYLNRTY
;
A
#
# COMPACT_ATOMS: atom_id res chain seq x y z
N MET A 1 -27.76 18.67 -22.57
CA MET A 1 -28.02 17.55 -21.67
C MET A 1 -27.89 16.30 -22.54
N GLY A 2 -26.74 15.63 -22.52
CA GLY A 2 -26.56 14.42 -23.32
C GLY A 2 -27.48 13.31 -22.80
N ASP A 3 -27.84 12.42 -23.68
CA ASP A 3 -28.71 11.28 -23.40
C ASP A 3 -28.05 10.40 -22.32
N LEU A 4 -28.60 10.37 -21.11
CA LEU A 4 -28.11 9.60 -19.96
C LEU A 4 -28.13 8.08 -20.17
N ASN A 5 -28.66 7.63 -21.32
CA ASN A 5 -28.82 6.23 -21.66
C ASN A 5 -27.70 5.61 -22.51
N LYS A 6 -26.69 6.40 -22.92
CA LYS A 6 -25.56 5.84 -23.67
C LYS A 6 -24.60 5.10 -22.74
N PRO A 7 -24.07 3.92 -23.14
CA PRO A 7 -23.05 3.22 -22.36
C PRO A 7 -21.78 4.05 -22.26
N ASN A 8 -21.12 3.99 -21.08
CA ASN A 8 -19.85 4.65 -20.85
C ASN A 8 -18.68 3.73 -21.22
N ILE A 9 -17.70 4.25 -21.92
CA ILE A 9 -16.44 3.56 -22.25
C ILE A 9 -15.28 4.45 -21.84
N ASN A 10 -14.30 3.90 -21.15
CA ASN A 10 -13.13 4.63 -20.66
C ASN A 10 -11.92 4.29 -21.54
N ILE A 11 -11.38 5.29 -22.21
CA ILE A 11 -10.26 5.12 -23.14
C ILE A 11 -9.04 5.89 -22.65
N GLY A 12 -7.91 5.17 -22.47
CA GLY A 12 -6.65 5.78 -22.12
C GLY A 12 -5.85 6.20 -23.34
N MET A 13 -5.31 7.40 -23.33
CA MET A 13 -4.33 7.88 -24.32
C MET A 13 -2.93 7.62 -23.80
N LEU A 14 -2.19 6.75 -24.48
CA LEU A 14 -0.84 6.32 -24.10
C LEU A 14 0.14 6.61 -25.23
N ALA A 15 1.29 7.11 -24.88
CA ALA A 15 2.32 7.44 -25.85
C ALA A 15 3.69 7.61 -25.19
N HIS A 16 4.75 7.42 -25.96
CA HIS A 16 6.05 7.98 -25.60
C HIS A 16 6.01 9.51 -25.67
N VAL A 17 6.93 10.17 -24.97
CA VAL A 17 7.10 11.63 -25.03
C VAL A 17 7.20 12.09 -26.48
N ASP A 18 6.62 13.23 -26.80
CA ASP A 18 6.60 13.86 -28.11
C ASP A 18 5.93 13.07 -29.25
N ALA A 19 5.29 11.93 -29.02
CA ALA A 19 4.52 11.23 -30.04
C ALA A 19 3.26 12.00 -30.49
N GLY A 20 2.87 13.05 -29.76
CA GLY A 20 1.73 13.92 -30.08
C GLY A 20 0.41 13.45 -29.45
N LYS A 21 0.50 12.82 -28.30
CA LYS A 21 -0.65 12.34 -27.50
C LYS A 21 -1.68 13.44 -27.24
N THR A 22 -1.29 14.53 -26.56
CA THR A 22 -2.18 15.66 -26.26
C THR A 22 -2.72 16.31 -27.52
N THR A 23 -1.93 16.38 -28.60
CA THR A 23 -2.41 16.90 -29.91
C THR A 23 -3.50 16.02 -30.51
N LEU A 24 -3.39 14.68 -30.38
CA LEU A 24 -4.42 13.75 -30.82
C LEU A 24 -5.67 13.85 -29.95
N SER A 25 -5.52 13.96 -28.62
CA SER A 25 -6.63 14.19 -27.71
C SER A 25 -7.41 15.47 -28.05
N GLU A 26 -6.72 16.57 -28.31
CA GLU A 26 -7.32 17.85 -28.75
C GLU A 26 -8.02 17.71 -30.11
N ALA A 27 -7.42 16.97 -31.06
CA ALA A 27 -8.02 16.72 -32.37
C ALA A 27 -9.34 15.92 -32.26
N LEU A 28 -9.37 14.89 -31.41
CA LEU A 28 -10.56 14.12 -31.13
C LEU A 28 -11.66 14.99 -30.49
N LEU A 29 -11.30 15.77 -29.45
CA LEU A 29 -12.23 16.69 -28.78
C LEU A 29 -12.81 17.76 -29.73
N TYR A 30 -11.99 18.25 -30.65
CA TYR A 30 -12.41 19.25 -31.64
C TYR A 30 -13.35 18.64 -32.69
N LYS A 31 -12.99 17.50 -33.28
CA LYS A 31 -13.79 16.82 -34.31
C LYS A 31 -15.14 16.33 -33.80
N THR A 32 -15.20 15.89 -32.54
CA THR A 32 -16.46 15.51 -31.89
C THR A 32 -17.29 16.68 -31.37
N GLY A 33 -16.79 17.92 -31.55
CA GLY A 33 -17.51 19.14 -31.15
C GLY A 33 -17.52 19.43 -29.64
N THR A 34 -16.75 18.69 -28.86
CA THR A 34 -16.62 18.91 -27.42
C THR A 34 -15.94 20.26 -27.14
N ILE A 35 -14.95 20.62 -27.92
CA ILE A 35 -14.29 21.93 -27.90
C ILE A 35 -14.54 22.68 -29.20
N ARG A 36 -14.68 24.01 -29.14
CA ARG A 36 -14.96 24.87 -30.29
C ARG A 36 -13.71 25.33 -31.02
N LYS A 37 -12.58 25.34 -30.36
CA LYS A 37 -11.26 25.76 -30.90
C LYS A 37 -10.28 24.67 -30.62
N LEU A 38 -9.51 24.28 -31.65
CA LEU A 38 -8.41 23.33 -31.50
C LEU A 38 -7.32 23.95 -30.63
N GLY A 39 -7.07 23.37 -29.46
CA GLY A 39 -5.96 23.75 -28.59
C GLY A 39 -4.63 23.22 -29.15
N ARG A 40 -3.54 23.89 -28.84
CA ARG A 40 -2.19 23.50 -29.26
C ARG A 40 -1.23 23.54 -28.10
N VAL A 41 -0.42 22.50 -27.97
CA VAL A 41 0.61 22.41 -26.93
C VAL A 41 1.65 23.53 -27.13
N ASP A 42 2.05 23.80 -28.37
CA ASP A 42 3.04 24.83 -28.71
C ASP A 42 2.61 26.25 -28.28
N THR A 43 1.32 26.56 -28.39
CA THR A 43 0.76 27.86 -27.98
C THR A 43 0.26 27.87 -26.53
N ARG A 44 0.42 26.74 -25.80
CA ARG A 44 0.03 26.58 -24.38
C ARG A 44 -1.46 26.82 -24.13
N ASP A 45 -2.31 26.59 -25.11
CA ASP A 45 -3.76 26.76 -25.03
C ASP A 45 -4.55 25.43 -25.16
N ALA A 46 -3.86 24.28 -24.99
CA ALA A 46 -4.49 22.98 -24.97
C ALA A 46 -5.50 22.86 -23.82
N PHE A 47 -6.68 22.30 -24.10
CA PHE A 47 -7.79 22.15 -23.14
C PHE A 47 -7.43 21.23 -21.97
N LEU A 48 -6.65 20.18 -22.25
CA LEU A 48 -6.24 19.20 -21.24
C LEU A 48 -5.02 19.65 -20.42
N ASP A 49 -4.16 20.54 -20.92
CA ASP A 49 -2.99 21.01 -20.18
C ASP A 49 -3.39 22.13 -19.21
N THR A 50 -3.92 21.76 -18.04
CA THR A 50 -4.46 22.69 -17.06
C THR A 50 -3.43 23.19 -16.05
N ASN A 51 -2.38 22.39 -15.78
CA ASN A 51 -1.34 22.72 -14.81
C ASN A 51 -0.30 23.68 -15.38
N LYS A 52 0.14 24.67 -14.60
CA LYS A 52 1.19 25.63 -14.99
C LYS A 52 2.51 24.96 -15.37
N GLN A 53 2.90 23.89 -14.65
CA GLN A 53 4.14 23.17 -14.88
C GLN A 53 4.08 22.37 -16.19
N GLU A 54 2.95 21.75 -16.51
CA GLU A 54 2.71 21.06 -17.77
C GLU A 54 2.78 22.02 -18.95
N ARG A 55 2.09 23.17 -18.86
CA ARG A 55 2.14 24.24 -19.89
C ARG A 55 3.55 24.80 -20.11
N ALA A 56 4.33 24.91 -19.03
CA ALA A 56 5.70 25.43 -19.13
C ALA A 56 6.63 24.46 -19.86
N ARG A 57 6.43 23.17 -19.72
CA ARG A 57 7.30 22.12 -20.25
C ARG A 57 6.77 21.42 -21.49
N GLY A 58 5.47 21.52 -21.75
CA GLY A 58 4.82 20.84 -22.87
C GLY A 58 4.66 19.33 -22.65
N ILE A 59 4.70 18.84 -21.40
CA ILE A 59 4.52 17.43 -21.07
C ILE A 59 3.33 17.25 -20.12
N THR A 60 2.58 16.15 -20.29
CA THR A 60 1.53 15.74 -19.35
C THR A 60 2.17 15.09 -18.15
N ILE A 61 1.84 15.56 -16.94
CA ILE A 61 2.35 15.06 -15.65
C ILE A 61 1.28 14.26 -14.93
N PHE A 62 0.07 14.79 -14.88
CA PHE A 62 -1.08 14.20 -14.18
C PHE A 62 -2.12 13.70 -15.17
N SER A 63 -2.70 12.54 -14.86
CA SER A 63 -3.83 12.01 -15.64
C SER A 63 -5.03 12.94 -15.56
N LYS A 64 -5.60 13.27 -16.73
CA LYS A 64 -6.77 14.14 -16.88
C LYS A 64 -7.84 13.46 -17.70
N GLN A 65 -9.06 13.89 -17.50
CA GLN A 65 -10.19 13.35 -18.21
C GLN A 65 -10.94 14.38 -19.00
N ALA A 66 -11.45 13.97 -20.15
CA ALA A 66 -12.42 14.71 -20.94
C ALA A 66 -13.53 13.77 -21.38
N VAL A 67 -14.74 14.31 -21.48
CA VAL A 67 -15.90 13.54 -21.94
C VAL A 67 -16.16 13.85 -23.40
N VAL A 68 -16.25 12.79 -24.22
CA VAL A 68 -16.53 12.85 -25.65
C VAL A 68 -17.83 12.09 -25.93
N GLU A 69 -18.75 12.71 -26.64
CA GLU A 69 -19.99 12.06 -27.06
C GLU A 69 -19.81 11.49 -28.48
N LEU A 70 -19.82 10.16 -28.59
CA LEU A 70 -19.90 9.48 -29.89
C LEU A 70 -21.34 9.07 -30.19
N GLU A 71 -21.58 8.56 -31.40
CA GLU A 71 -22.94 8.17 -31.80
C GLU A 71 -23.51 7.06 -30.91
N LYS A 72 -22.73 6.03 -30.61
CA LYS A 72 -23.16 4.83 -29.88
C LYS A 72 -22.81 4.81 -28.41
N ALA A 73 -21.81 5.58 -27.98
CA ALA A 73 -21.29 5.55 -26.62
C ALA A 73 -20.86 6.94 -26.15
N ARG A 74 -20.81 7.09 -24.84
CA ARG A 74 -20.16 8.21 -24.17
C ARG A 74 -18.76 7.77 -23.74
N ILE A 75 -17.75 8.45 -24.27
CA ILE A 75 -16.35 8.11 -23.98
C ILE A 75 -15.81 9.04 -22.91
N THR A 76 -15.21 8.48 -21.88
CA THR A 76 -14.31 9.21 -20.99
C THR A 76 -12.89 9.00 -21.48
N LEU A 77 -12.33 10.04 -22.11
CA LEU A 77 -10.94 10.06 -22.55
C LEU A 77 -10.03 10.41 -21.38
N LEU A 78 -9.09 9.51 -21.05
CA LEU A 78 -8.10 9.69 -19.98
C LEU A 78 -6.74 9.98 -20.63
N ASP A 79 -6.29 11.22 -20.53
CA ASP A 79 -4.96 11.63 -20.98
C ASP A 79 -3.94 11.30 -19.91
N THR A 80 -3.01 10.36 -20.20
CA THR A 80 -2.04 9.85 -19.22
C THR A 80 -0.66 10.49 -19.43
N PRO A 81 0.21 10.53 -18.41
CA PRO A 81 1.59 10.96 -18.60
C PRO A 81 2.33 10.14 -19.66
N GLY A 82 3.11 10.80 -20.49
CA GLY A 82 3.95 10.12 -21.49
C GLY A 82 5.42 9.96 -21.09
N HIS A 83 5.84 10.60 -20.00
CA HIS A 83 7.23 10.55 -19.51
C HIS A 83 7.43 9.37 -18.55
N VAL A 84 8.57 8.71 -18.64
CA VAL A 84 8.90 7.52 -17.82
C VAL A 84 8.83 7.82 -16.32
N ASP A 85 9.24 9.01 -15.89
CA ASP A 85 9.21 9.42 -14.47
C ASP A 85 7.79 9.45 -13.85
N PHE A 86 6.74 9.50 -14.69
CA PHE A 86 5.33 9.52 -14.27
C PHE A 86 4.61 8.23 -14.66
N SER A 87 5.33 7.20 -15.02
CA SER A 87 4.75 5.91 -15.44
C SER A 87 3.88 5.27 -14.36
N ALA A 88 4.14 5.58 -13.11
CA ALA A 88 3.35 5.13 -11.97
C ALA A 88 1.92 5.69 -11.95
N GLU A 89 1.74 6.97 -12.23
CA GLU A 89 0.42 7.61 -12.40
C GLU A 89 -0.30 7.01 -13.61
N MET A 90 0.43 6.76 -14.68
CA MET A 90 -0.10 6.11 -15.89
C MET A 90 -0.57 4.68 -15.55
N GLU A 91 0.23 3.87 -14.86
CA GLU A 91 -0.12 2.49 -14.53
C GLU A 91 -1.40 2.41 -13.65
N ARG A 92 -1.55 3.31 -12.67
CA ARG A 92 -2.79 3.41 -11.88
C ARG A 92 -4.01 3.69 -12.76
N THR A 93 -3.84 4.52 -13.79
CA THR A 93 -4.91 4.83 -14.74
C THR A 93 -5.30 3.62 -15.59
N LEU A 94 -4.34 2.72 -15.92
CA LEU A 94 -4.64 1.50 -16.70
C LEU A 94 -5.71 0.64 -16.05
N GLN A 95 -5.76 0.59 -14.72
CA GLN A 95 -6.69 -0.26 -13.97
C GLN A 95 -8.17 0.10 -14.20
N VAL A 96 -8.47 1.26 -14.76
CA VAL A 96 -9.86 1.73 -14.98
C VAL A 96 -10.21 1.87 -16.46
N LEU A 97 -9.30 1.50 -17.37
CA LEU A 97 -9.54 1.57 -18.81
C LEU A 97 -10.38 0.39 -19.31
N ASP A 98 -11.19 0.65 -20.32
CA ASP A 98 -11.84 -0.36 -21.13
C ASP A 98 -11.10 -0.60 -22.45
N TYR A 99 -10.48 0.46 -22.98
CA TYR A 99 -9.64 0.47 -24.18
C TYR A 99 -8.46 1.42 -24.03
N ALA A 100 -7.45 1.22 -24.83
CA ALA A 100 -6.31 2.11 -24.94
C ALA A 100 -6.06 2.56 -26.38
N ILE A 101 -5.68 3.81 -26.55
CA ILE A 101 -5.13 4.33 -27.81
C ILE A 101 -3.63 4.50 -27.61
N LEU A 102 -2.86 3.68 -28.30
CA LEU A 102 -1.40 3.77 -28.30
C LEU A 102 -0.95 4.67 -29.45
N VAL A 103 -0.43 5.85 -29.13
CA VAL A 103 0.02 6.83 -30.10
C VAL A 103 1.51 6.65 -30.36
N ILE A 104 1.87 6.46 -31.62
CA ILE A 104 3.25 6.24 -32.07
C ILE A 104 3.64 7.35 -33.05
N SER A 105 4.84 7.87 -32.92
CA SER A 105 5.37 8.86 -33.89
C SER A 105 5.81 8.16 -35.15
N GLY A 106 5.25 8.53 -36.29
CA GLY A 106 5.65 8.01 -37.60
C GLY A 106 7.09 8.39 -37.99
N ALA A 107 7.61 9.44 -37.41
CA ALA A 107 9.00 9.87 -37.68
C ALA A 107 10.01 9.10 -36.81
N ASP A 108 9.67 8.82 -35.54
CA ASP A 108 10.59 8.25 -34.56
C ASP A 108 10.44 6.72 -34.46
N GLY A 109 9.29 6.15 -34.88
CA GLY A 109 8.97 4.74 -34.78
C GLY A 109 8.73 4.28 -33.34
N ILE A 110 8.96 3.00 -33.06
CA ILE A 110 8.82 2.41 -31.73
C ILE A 110 10.00 2.83 -30.86
N GLN A 111 9.68 3.33 -29.66
CA GLN A 111 10.65 3.73 -28.65
C GLN A 111 10.61 2.75 -27.46
N SER A 112 11.65 2.70 -26.63
CA SER A 112 11.74 1.78 -25.48
C SER A 112 10.54 1.89 -24.52
N HIS A 113 10.03 3.10 -24.31
CA HIS A 113 8.84 3.30 -23.48
C HIS A 113 7.57 2.72 -24.12
N THR A 114 7.45 2.73 -25.46
CA THR A 114 6.33 2.11 -26.19
C THR A 114 6.23 0.61 -25.93
N GLU A 115 7.36 -0.09 -25.88
CA GLU A 115 7.38 -1.51 -25.52
C GLU A 115 6.97 -1.76 -24.06
N THR A 116 7.36 -0.87 -23.14
CA THR A 116 6.90 -0.94 -21.73
C THR A 116 5.40 -0.78 -21.66
N LEU A 117 4.84 0.22 -22.35
CA LEU A 117 3.39 0.44 -22.44
C LEU A 117 2.69 -0.79 -23.03
N TRP A 118 3.23 -1.38 -24.10
CA TRP A 118 2.67 -2.57 -24.73
C TRP A 118 2.58 -3.78 -23.77
N ARG A 119 3.66 -4.02 -22.99
CA ARG A 119 3.68 -5.09 -21.97
C ARG A 119 2.69 -4.83 -20.84
N LEU A 120 2.59 -3.59 -20.36
CA LEU A 120 1.59 -3.23 -19.34
C LEU A 120 0.17 -3.44 -19.85
N LEU A 121 -0.13 -2.97 -21.08
CA LEU A 121 -1.43 -3.18 -21.72
C LEU A 121 -1.76 -4.67 -21.89
N ALA A 122 -0.75 -5.51 -22.14
CA ALA A 122 -0.94 -6.96 -22.21
C ALA A 122 -1.23 -7.56 -20.82
N ARG A 123 -0.51 -7.13 -19.78
CA ARG A 123 -0.72 -7.58 -18.40
C ARG A 123 -2.13 -7.26 -17.90
N TYR A 124 -2.56 -6.02 -18.10
CA TYR A 124 -3.90 -5.55 -17.72
C TYR A 124 -5.00 -5.97 -18.71
N LYS A 125 -4.66 -6.77 -19.73
CA LYS A 125 -5.57 -7.29 -20.76
C LYS A 125 -6.41 -6.22 -21.47
N ILE A 126 -5.87 -5.00 -21.60
CA ILE A 126 -6.58 -3.86 -22.20
C ILE A 126 -6.52 -3.96 -23.71
N PRO A 127 -7.66 -3.93 -24.45
CA PRO A 127 -7.70 -3.85 -25.91
C PRO A 127 -7.07 -2.55 -26.41
N VAL A 128 -6.34 -2.63 -27.53
CA VAL A 128 -5.52 -1.51 -28.01
C VAL A 128 -5.88 -1.14 -29.44
N PHE A 129 -6.12 0.16 -29.66
CA PHE A 129 -6.10 0.80 -30.96
C PHE A 129 -4.76 1.54 -31.12
N ILE A 130 -4.11 1.40 -32.26
CA ILE A 130 -2.85 2.07 -32.54
C ILE A 130 -3.11 3.25 -33.46
N PHE A 131 -2.56 4.41 -33.13
CA PHE A 131 -2.58 5.58 -34.02
C PHE A 131 -1.15 6.05 -34.31
N VAL A 132 -0.73 5.85 -35.54
CA VAL A 132 0.58 6.34 -36.02
C VAL A 132 0.40 7.80 -36.48
N ASN A 133 0.91 8.68 -35.64
CA ASN A 133 0.80 10.14 -35.79
C ASN A 133 1.98 10.73 -36.56
N LYS A 134 1.90 11.98 -36.94
CA LYS A 134 2.95 12.73 -37.66
C LYS A 134 3.30 12.16 -39.02
N THR A 135 2.37 11.54 -39.72
CA THR A 135 2.60 10.97 -41.06
C THR A 135 2.86 12.03 -42.14
N ASP A 136 2.63 13.30 -41.84
CA ASP A 136 2.91 14.45 -42.70
C ASP A 136 4.38 14.88 -42.70
N GLN A 137 5.23 14.31 -41.84
CA GLN A 137 6.64 14.63 -41.81
C GLN A 137 7.39 13.94 -42.97
N SER A 138 8.40 14.64 -43.46
CA SER A 138 9.23 14.13 -44.58
C SER A 138 10.02 12.89 -44.14
N GLY A 139 10.01 11.82 -44.98
CA GLY A 139 10.72 10.58 -44.72
C GLY A 139 9.91 9.50 -44.02
N VAL A 140 8.66 9.76 -43.63
CA VAL A 140 7.76 8.75 -43.04
C VAL A 140 7.31 7.77 -44.13
N ASN A 141 7.62 6.49 -43.96
CA ASN A 141 7.17 5.40 -44.82
C ASN A 141 6.20 4.51 -44.01
N LYS A 142 4.94 4.54 -44.43
CA LYS A 142 3.83 3.81 -43.78
C LYS A 142 4.09 2.30 -43.70
N GLN A 143 4.59 1.70 -44.80
CA GLN A 143 4.82 0.26 -44.86
C GLN A 143 5.96 -0.19 -43.94
N ARG A 144 7.08 0.56 -43.94
CA ARG A 144 8.21 0.31 -43.05
C ARG A 144 7.79 0.36 -41.55
N ILE A 145 6.95 1.34 -41.20
CA ILE A 145 6.46 1.46 -39.84
C ILE A 145 5.54 0.29 -39.46
N LEU A 146 4.65 -0.10 -40.37
CA LEU A 146 3.77 -1.24 -40.16
C LEU A 146 4.55 -2.54 -39.95
N GLU A 147 5.57 -2.78 -40.74
CA GLU A 147 6.49 -3.91 -40.62
C GLU A 147 7.24 -3.85 -39.25
N GLN A 148 7.70 -2.68 -38.83
CA GLN A 148 8.34 -2.50 -37.53
C GLN A 148 7.36 -2.79 -36.38
N LEU A 149 6.12 -2.32 -36.46
CA LEU A 149 5.07 -2.60 -35.46
C LEU A 149 4.78 -4.09 -35.36
N LYS A 150 4.69 -4.79 -36.51
CA LYS A 150 4.48 -6.23 -36.54
C LYS A 150 5.64 -6.99 -35.91
N ASN A 151 6.84 -6.69 -36.28
CA ASN A 151 8.03 -7.40 -35.80
C ASN A 151 8.31 -7.17 -34.29
N GLN A 152 8.05 -5.99 -33.77
CA GLN A 152 8.41 -5.63 -32.39
C GLN A 152 7.27 -5.73 -31.38
N LEU A 153 6.01 -5.60 -31.81
CA LEU A 153 4.85 -5.63 -30.90
C LEU A 153 3.96 -6.86 -31.13
N SER A 154 3.39 -7.03 -32.33
CA SER A 154 2.53 -8.18 -32.64
C SER A 154 2.24 -8.29 -34.14
N ASP A 155 2.33 -9.50 -34.68
CA ASP A 155 1.94 -9.82 -36.08
C ASP A 155 0.48 -9.50 -36.39
N ALA A 156 -0.40 -9.48 -35.36
CA ALA A 156 -1.83 -9.19 -35.47
C ALA A 156 -2.16 -7.68 -35.59
N ILE A 157 -1.19 -6.83 -35.87
CA ILE A 157 -1.41 -5.40 -36.13
C ILE A 157 -1.76 -5.21 -37.62
N ILE A 158 -2.98 -4.75 -37.90
CA ILE A 158 -3.54 -4.60 -39.23
C ILE A 158 -3.89 -3.13 -39.48
N ASP A 159 -3.68 -2.66 -40.72
CA ASP A 159 -4.00 -1.30 -41.15
C ASP A 159 -5.50 -1.13 -41.42
N PHE A 160 -6.14 -0.30 -40.63
CA PHE A 160 -7.58 0.04 -40.69
C PHE A 160 -7.83 1.45 -41.20
N SER A 161 -6.79 2.15 -41.69
CA SER A 161 -6.91 3.56 -42.12
C SER A 161 -7.91 3.78 -43.26
N ILE A 162 -8.12 2.77 -44.12
CA ILE A 162 -9.07 2.82 -45.25
C ILE A 162 -9.93 1.56 -45.15
N GLN A 163 -11.20 1.75 -44.84
CA GLN A 163 -12.13 0.66 -44.54
C GLN A 163 -12.29 -0.33 -45.71
N ASP A 164 -12.31 0.16 -46.96
CA ASP A 164 -12.45 -0.67 -48.18
C ASP A 164 -11.14 -1.34 -48.60
N ALA A 165 -10.01 -0.98 -48.01
CA ALA A 165 -8.68 -1.48 -48.34
C ALA A 165 -8.07 -2.33 -47.18
N ILE A 166 -8.86 -2.74 -46.19
CA ILE A 166 -8.40 -3.66 -45.16
C ILE A 166 -8.07 -5.00 -45.79
N ASP A 167 -6.88 -5.51 -45.54
CA ASP A 167 -6.46 -6.82 -46.03
C ASP A 167 -7.21 -7.92 -45.25
N MET A 168 -8.30 -8.43 -45.87
CA MET A 168 -9.17 -9.44 -45.26
C MET A 168 -8.46 -10.79 -45.11
N GLU A 169 -7.49 -11.11 -46.01
CA GLU A 169 -6.71 -12.35 -45.93
C GLU A 169 -5.77 -12.27 -44.71
N GLU A 170 -5.01 -11.20 -44.61
CA GLU A 170 -4.13 -10.99 -43.44
C GLU A 170 -4.91 -10.94 -42.11
N LEU A 171 -6.04 -10.25 -42.08
CA LEU A 171 -6.91 -10.16 -40.92
C LEU A 171 -7.47 -11.53 -40.51
N SER A 172 -7.82 -12.38 -41.49
CA SER A 172 -8.32 -13.73 -41.22
C SER A 172 -7.26 -14.63 -40.58
N LEU A 173 -5.98 -14.42 -40.85
CA LEU A 173 -4.88 -15.21 -40.28
C LEU A 173 -4.60 -14.92 -38.81
N CYS A 174 -5.13 -13.82 -38.25
CA CYS A 174 -4.91 -13.45 -36.84
C CYS A 174 -5.59 -14.40 -35.84
N ASN A 175 -6.66 -15.11 -36.25
CA ASN A 175 -7.41 -15.99 -35.36
C ASN A 175 -8.11 -17.12 -36.14
N GLU A 176 -8.18 -18.32 -35.54
CA GLU A 176 -8.83 -19.50 -36.19
C GLU A 176 -10.31 -19.27 -36.48
N GLU A 177 -11.05 -18.58 -35.61
CA GLU A 177 -12.49 -18.31 -35.81
C GLU A 177 -12.69 -17.33 -36.98
N LEU A 178 -11.81 -16.31 -37.12
CA LEU A 178 -11.82 -15.39 -38.25
C LEU A 178 -11.48 -16.12 -39.54
N LEU A 179 -10.50 -17.01 -39.53
CA LEU A 179 -10.08 -17.78 -40.69
C LEU A 179 -11.19 -18.69 -41.16
N ASN A 180 -11.85 -19.45 -40.27
CA ASN A 180 -12.94 -20.33 -40.62
C ASN A 180 -14.12 -19.54 -41.19
N HIS A 181 -14.48 -18.41 -40.56
CA HIS A 181 -15.57 -17.56 -41.05
C HIS A 181 -15.27 -16.96 -42.43
N PHE A 182 -14.01 -16.54 -42.66
CA PHE A 182 -13.59 -16.03 -43.97
C PHE A 182 -13.59 -17.10 -45.04
N LEU A 183 -13.13 -18.32 -44.75
CA LEU A 183 -13.15 -19.45 -45.70
C LEU A 183 -14.57 -19.87 -46.04
N GLU A 184 -15.54 -19.78 -45.14
CA GLU A 184 -16.91 -20.12 -45.36
C GLU A 184 -17.69 -19.05 -46.14
N ASN A 185 -17.49 -17.79 -45.83
CA ASN A 185 -18.35 -16.68 -46.23
C ASN A 185 -17.67 -15.69 -47.20
N ASN A 186 -16.34 -15.75 -47.37
CA ASN A 186 -15.50 -14.79 -48.09
C ASN A 186 -15.69 -13.35 -47.58
N THR A 187 -16.16 -13.19 -46.35
CA THR A 187 -16.37 -11.91 -45.66
C THR A 187 -16.11 -12.12 -44.15
N LEU A 188 -15.82 -11.06 -43.40
CA LEU A 188 -15.67 -11.12 -41.96
C LEU A 188 -16.83 -10.43 -41.25
N ASP A 189 -17.34 -11.08 -40.20
CA ASP A 189 -18.40 -10.51 -39.38
C ASP A 189 -17.80 -9.45 -38.44
N THR A 190 -18.37 -8.25 -38.47
CA THR A 190 -17.97 -7.15 -37.60
C THR A 190 -18.14 -7.49 -36.10
N ALA A 191 -19.11 -8.30 -35.73
CA ALA A 191 -19.30 -8.71 -34.35
C ALA A 191 -18.19 -9.65 -33.86
N LEU A 192 -17.77 -10.59 -34.70
CA LEU A 192 -16.65 -11.46 -34.42
C LEU A 192 -15.33 -10.65 -34.31
N LEU A 193 -15.12 -9.71 -35.25
CA LEU A 193 -13.94 -8.84 -35.24
C LEU A 193 -13.84 -8.00 -33.95
N LYS A 194 -14.94 -7.43 -33.48
CA LYS A 194 -15.01 -6.72 -32.21
C LYS A 194 -14.58 -7.59 -31.03
N THR A 195 -15.03 -8.84 -31.01
CA THR A 195 -14.66 -9.80 -29.97
C THR A 195 -13.17 -10.14 -30.01
N CYS A 196 -12.59 -10.29 -31.22
CA CYS A 196 -11.15 -10.52 -31.39
C CYS A 196 -10.31 -9.31 -30.95
N ILE A 197 -10.77 -8.09 -31.19
CA ILE A 197 -10.12 -6.86 -30.72
C ILE A 197 -10.18 -6.80 -29.18
N GLU A 198 -11.35 -7.05 -28.58
CA GLU A 198 -11.55 -7.09 -27.13
C GLU A 198 -10.65 -8.12 -26.45
N LYS A 199 -10.47 -9.29 -27.06
CA LYS A 199 -9.57 -10.37 -26.58
C LYS A 199 -8.09 -10.13 -26.92
N ARG A 200 -7.72 -8.98 -27.50
CA ARG A 200 -6.35 -8.66 -27.92
C ARG A 200 -5.77 -9.63 -28.96
N GLN A 201 -6.58 -10.14 -29.84
CA GLN A 201 -6.18 -11.03 -30.95
C GLN A 201 -6.00 -10.27 -32.25
N VAL A 202 -6.56 -9.07 -32.35
CA VAL A 202 -6.39 -8.13 -33.46
C VAL A 202 -6.17 -6.74 -32.91
N PHE A 203 -5.26 -6.00 -33.53
CA PHE A 203 -4.91 -4.62 -33.12
C PHE A 203 -5.10 -3.67 -34.30
N PRO A 204 -6.21 -2.91 -34.34
CA PRO A 204 -6.45 -1.94 -35.41
C PRO A 204 -5.40 -0.81 -35.38
N CYS A 205 -4.72 -0.59 -36.52
CA CYS A 205 -3.75 0.47 -36.69
C CYS A 205 -4.28 1.52 -37.67
N PHE A 206 -4.16 2.79 -37.29
CA PHE A 206 -4.56 3.93 -38.10
C PHE A 206 -3.39 4.87 -38.30
N PHE A 207 -3.35 5.52 -39.47
CA PHE A 207 -2.30 6.46 -39.83
C PHE A 207 -2.86 7.86 -40.08
N GLY A 208 -2.24 8.88 -39.49
CA GLY A 208 -2.71 10.23 -39.67
C GLY A 208 -1.78 11.32 -39.14
N SER A 209 -2.24 12.55 -39.19
CA SER A 209 -1.61 13.69 -38.55
C SER A 209 -2.61 14.44 -37.71
N ALA A 210 -2.46 14.32 -36.39
CA ALA A 210 -3.33 15.04 -35.45
C ALA A 210 -3.26 16.55 -35.61
N LEU A 211 -2.08 17.09 -35.95
CA LEU A 211 -1.87 18.52 -36.16
C LEU A 211 -2.61 19.02 -37.42
N LYS A 212 -2.68 18.21 -38.46
CA LYS A 212 -3.36 18.58 -39.73
C LYS A 212 -4.78 18.04 -39.82
N LEU A 213 -5.26 17.33 -38.78
CA LEU A 213 -6.57 16.68 -38.72
C LEU A 213 -6.81 15.66 -39.86
N THR A 214 -5.75 15.04 -40.39
CA THR A 214 -5.86 13.99 -41.42
C THR A 214 -5.88 12.60 -40.74
N GLY A 215 -6.76 11.71 -41.19
CA GLY A 215 -6.93 10.37 -40.61
C GLY A 215 -7.69 10.33 -39.31
N ILE A 216 -8.18 11.48 -38.82
CA ILE A 216 -8.91 11.57 -37.53
C ILE A 216 -10.36 11.13 -37.67
N ASP A 217 -11.02 11.49 -38.78
CA ASP A 217 -12.41 11.10 -39.01
C ASP A 217 -12.52 9.59 -39.19
N GLU A 218 -11.63 8.99 -39.99
CA GLU A 218 -11.52 7.54 -40.17
C GLU A 218 -11.21 6.83 -38.86
N PHE A 219 -10.39 7.43 -38.00
CA PHE A 219 -10.09 6.88 -36.68
C PHE A 219 -11.33 6.91 -35.75
N ILE A 220 -12.07 8.00 -35.73
CA ILE A 220 -13.34 8.13 -34.98
C ILE A 220 -14.35 7.11 -35.47
N ASP A 221 -14.50 6.95 -36.78
CA ASP A 221 -15.38 5.95 -37.38
C ASP A 221 -14.96 4.51 -37.02
N GLY A 222 -13.64 4.25 -37.00
CA GLY A 222 -13.08 3.00 -36.54
C GLY A 222 -13.40 2.72 -35.06
N LEU A 223 -13.25 3.69 -34.18
CA LEU A 223 -13.64 3.56 -32.78
C LEU A 223 -15.15 3.26 -32.64
N ASN A 224 -16.01 4.03 -33.33
CA ASN A 224 -17.46 3.81 -33.33
C ASN A 224 -17.86 2.41 -33.85
N THR A 225 -17.10 1.90 -34.84
CA THR A 225 -17.42 0.65 -35.52
C THR A 225 -16.91 -0.57 -34.77
N TYR A 226 -15.71 -0.54 -34.21
CA TYR A 226 -15.00 -1.70 -33.70
C TYR A 226 -14.93 -1.84 -32.19
N MET A 227 -15.35 -0.84 -31.42
CA MET A 227 -15.46 -1.01 -29.97
C MET A 227 -16.75 -1.74 -29.57
N ASN A 228 -16.65 -2.60 -28.56
CA ASN A 228 -17.77 -3.15 -27.83
C ASN A 228 -18.06 -2.31 -26.58
N CYS A 229 -19.33 -2.26 -26.20
CA CYS A 229 -19.71 -1.65 -24.92
C CYS A 229 -19.51 -2.68 -23.80
N PRO A 230 -18.75 -2.37 -22.75
CA PRO A 230 -18.57 -3.26 -21.62
C PRO A 230 -19.90 -3.57 -20.94
N SER A 231 -20.06 -4.81 -20.49
CA SER A 231 -21.20 -5.19 -19.65
C SER A 231 -20.75 -5.24 -18.19
N TYR A 232 -21.56 -4.69 -17.30
CA TYR A 232 -21.25 -4.60 -15.88
C TYR A 232 -22.30 -5.34 -15.06
N PRO A 233 -21.93 -5.92 -13.89
CA PRO A 233 -22.87 -6.56 -13.00
C PRO A 233 -23.83 -5.54 -12.37
N ASP A 234 -25.03 -6.01 -11.99
CA ASP A 234 -26.05 -5.16 -11.35
C ASP A 234 -25.68 -4.76 -9.92
N LYS A 235 -24.82 -5.53 -9.26
CA LYS A 235 -24.39 -5.27 -7.89
C LYS A 235 -23.35 -4.16 -7.87
N PHE A 236 -23.50 -3.21 -6.93
CA PHE A 236 -22.58 -2.09 -6.81
C PHE A 236 -21.14 -2.57 -6.59
N GLY A 237 -20.24 -2.02 -7.39
CA GLY A 237 -18.80 -2.15 -7.30
C GLY A 237 -18.12 -0.89 -7.83
N ALA A 238 -16.98 -0.54 -7.26
CA ALA A 238 -16.17 0.58 -7.71
C ALA A 238 -14.69 0.34 -7.45
N LYS A 239 -13.82 0.93 -8.29
CA LYS A 239 -12.37 0.90 -8.15
C LYS A 239 -11.82 2.32 -8.07
N VAL A 240 -11.12 2.62 -6.97
CA VAL A 240 -10.47 3.91 -6.75
C VAL A 240 -9.09 3.87 -7.42
N TYR A 241 -8.82 4.78 -8.35
CA TYR A 241 -7.54 4.78 -9.07
C TYR A 241 -6.66 5.99 -8.75
N LYS A 242 -7.24 7.05 -8.19
CA LYS A 242 -6.53 8.29 -7.90
C LYS A 242 -7.13 9.02 -6.71
N ILE A 243 -6.29 9.57 -5.86
CA ILE A 243 -6.64 10.57 -4.85
C ILE A 243 -6.09 11.91 -5.31
N ALA A 244 -6.87 12.98 -5.16
CA ALA A 244 -6.44 14.34 -5.45
C ALA A 244 -7.12 15.32 -4.51
N ARG A 245 -6.67 16.58 -4.53
CA ARG A 245 -7.32 17.67 -3.78
C ARG A 245 -7.69 18.79 -4.72
N ASP A 246 -8.86 19.37 -4.51
CA ASP A 246 -9.30 20.54 -5.25
C ASP A 246 -8.54 21.81 -4.78
N PRO A 247 -8.65 22.95 -5.49
CA PRO A 247 -7.97 24.19 -5.09
C PRO A 247 -8.35 24.71 -3.70
N GLN A 248 -9.45 24.22 -3.12
CA GLN A 248 -9.89 24.54 -1.76
C GLN A 248 -9.32 23.55 -0.73
N GLY A 249 -8.55 22.54 -1.17
CA GLY A 249 -7.98 21.51 -0.31
C GLY A 249 -8.90 20.33 -0.01
N THR A 250 -10.13 20.31 -0.60
CA THR A 250 -11.07 19.19 -0.40
C THR A 250 -10.51 17.93 -1.04
N ARG A 251 -10.50 16.84 -0.27
CA ARG A 251 -10.06 15.53 -0.74
C ARG A 251 -11.06 14.92 -1.71
N LEU A 252 -10.57 14.40 -2.81
CA LEU A 252 -11.33 13.80 -3.89
C LEU A 252 -10.81 12.39 -4.16
N ALA A 253 -11.67 11.38 -4.08
CA ALA A 253 -11.38 10.04 -4.53
C ALA A 253 -11.95 9.84 -5.93
N TYR A 254 -11.09 9.63 -6.91
CA TYR A 254 -11.47 9.31 -8.28
C TYR A 254 -11.68 7.82 -8.43
N MET A 255 -12.84 7.45 -8.93
CA MET A 255 -13.21 6.03 -9.07
C MET A 255 -13.96 5.75 -10.36
N LYS A 256 -13.81 4.52 -10.84
CA LYS A 256 -14.66 3.91 -11.86
C LYS A 256 -15.71 3.06 -11.19
N ILE A 257 -16.95 3.17 -11.63
CA ILE A 257 -18.03 2.29 -11.17
C ILE A 257 -17.99 1.01 -11.98
N THR A 258 -17.68 -0.10 -11.32
CA THR A 258 -17.51 -1.43 -11.96
C THR A 258 -18.75 -2.29 -11.88
N GLY A 259 -19.82 -1.82 -11.20
CA GLY A 259 -21.11 -2.48 -11.13
C GLY A 259 -22.18 -1.59 -10.51
N GLY A 260 -23.43 -1.82 -10.86
CA GLY A 260 -24.60 -1.09 -10.33
C GLY A 260 -24.56 0.40 -10.59
N THR A 261 -24.98 1.20 -9.63
CA THR A 261 -25.05 2.67 -9.71
C THR A 261 -24.60 3.29 -8.40
N LEU A 262 -23.68 4.23 -8.48
CA LEU A 262 -23.30 5.07 -7.35
C LEU A 262 -24.29 6.23 -7.19
N THR A 263 -24.82 6.44 -5.99
CA THR A 263 -25.72 7.54 -5.70
C THR A 263 -25.16 8.48 -4.63
N SER A 264 -25.54 9.74 -4.67
CA SER A 264 -25.21 10.69 -3.62
C SER A 264 -25.81 10.25 -2.28
N ARG A 265 -25.06 10.39 -1.18
CA ARG A 265 -25.39 9.93 0.18
C ARG A 265 -25.37 8.41 0.35
N MET A 266 -24.92 7.66 -0.66
CA MET A 266 -24.72 6.22 -0.53
C MET A 266 -23.64 5.97 0.55
N GLN A 267 -23.90 4.99 1.41
CA GLN A 267 -22.94 4.53 2.41
C GLN A 267 -21.97 3.55 1.75
N ILE A 268 -20.70 3.87 1.78
CA ILE A 268 -19.64 3.05 1.17
C ILE A 268 -19.00 2.12 2.21
N THR A 269 -18.74 2.67 3.39
CA THR A 269 -18.30 1.91 4.57
C THR A 269 -19.29 2.14 5.71
N PRO A 270 -19.24 1.39 6.81
CA PRO A 270 -20.12 1.61 7.96
C PRO A 270 -20.12 3.06 8.47
N ASP A 271 -18.99 3.75 8.35
CA ASP A 271 -18.79 5.08 8.92
C ASP A 271 -18.78 6.22 7.89
N GLU A 272 -18.68 5.92 6.58
CA GLU A 272 -18.50 6.94 5.57
C GLU A 272 -19.60 6.93 4.50
N LYS A 273 -19.99 8.14 4.09
CA LYS A 273 -21.01 8.39 3.06
C LYS A 273 -20.49 9.33 1.99
N ILE A 274 -20.89 9.07 0.76
CA ILE A 274 -20.60 9.96 -0.36
C ILE A 274 -21.39 11.29 -0.17
N ASN A 275 -20.66 12.38 -0.05
CA ASN A 275 -21.28 13.69 0.09
C ASN A 275 -21.66 14.27 -1.26
N GLN A 276 -20.74 14.28 -2.21
CA GLN A 276 -20.93 14.86 -3.54
C GLN A 276 -20.24 14.02 -4.60
N ILE A 277 -20.88 13.89 -5.76
CA ILE A 277 -20.33 13.19 -6.92
C ILE A 277 -20.06 14.25 -8.01
N ARG A 278 -18.85 14.29 -8.52
CA ARG A 278 -18.36 15.23 -9.54
C ARG A 278 -17.89 14.49 -10.78
N ILE A 279 -18.34 14.88 -11.95
CA ILE A 279 -17.80 14.42 -13.23
C ILE A 279 -16.97 15.56 -13.81
N TYR A 280 -15.67 15.31 -13.98
CA TYR A 280 -14.73 16.29 -14.51
C TYR A 280 -14.65 16.21 -16.03
N SER A 281 -14.43 17.36 -16.68
CA SER A 281 -14.02 17.47 -18.08
C SER A 281 -13.06 18.65 -18.19
N GLY A 282 -11.76 18.37 -18.27
CA GLY A 282 -10.70 19.36 -18.07
C GLY A 282 -10.72 19.91 -16.63
N GLU A 283 -10.68 21.25 -16.48
CA GLU A 283 -10.76 21.92 -15.17
C GLU A 283 -12.17 21.99 -14.57
N LYS A 284 -13.17 21.85 -15.41
CA LYS A 284 -14.57 22.02 -15.01
C LYS A 284 -15.17 20.69 -14.56
N TYR A 285 -16.07 20.76 -13.60
CA TYR A 285 -16.86 19.63 -13.21
C TYR A 285 -18.35 19.93 -13.16
N THR A 286 -19.16 18.91 -13.30
CA THR A 286 -20.60 18.93 -13.07
C THR A 286 -20.92 18.03 -11.88
N THR A 287 -21.77 18.53 -10.97
CA THR A 287 -22.28 17.72 -9.86
C THR A 287 -23.46 16.91 -10.35
N VAL A 288 -23.45 15.61 -10.05
CA VAL A 288 -24.52 14.68 -10.40
C VAL A 288 -25.00 13.95 -9.15
N ASN A 289 -26.23 13.43 -9.20
CA ASN A 289 -26.79 12.65 -8.09
C ASN A 289 -26.50 11.16 -8.20
N GLU A 290 -26.24 10.69 -9.41
CA GLU A 290 -25.98 9.27 -9.68
C GLU A 290 -25.01 9.10 -10.84
N VAL A 291 -24.25 7.99 -10.79
CA VAL A 291 -23.32 7.56 -11.86
C VAL A 291 -23.51 6.06 -12.06
N PRO A 292 -23.93 5.63 -13.27
CA PRO A 292 -24.08 4.22 -13.59
C PRO A 292 -22.72 3.53 -13.79
N ALA A 293 -22.74 2.21 -13.81
CA ALA A 293 -21.58 1.40 -14.12
C ALA A 293 -20.89 1.85 -15.43
N GLY A 294 -19.56 1.71 -15.48
CA GLY A 294 -18.70 2.24 -16.54
C GLY A 294 -18.37 3.71 -16.40
N GLY A 295 -19.07 4.47 -15.55
CA GLY A 295 -18.78 5.89 -15.34
C GLY A 295 -17.56 6.12 -14.44
N ILE A 296 -16.78 7.15 -14.79
CA ILE A 296 -15.71 7.69 -13.93
C ILE A 296 -16.21 8.97 -13.25
N CYS A 297 -16.00 9.06 -11.95
CA CYS A 297 -16.35 10.22 -11.16
C CYS A 297 -15.33 10.46 -10.03
N ALA A 298 -15.36 11.67 -9.49
CA ALA A 298 -14.68 12.03 -8.26
C ALA A 298 -15.69 12.22 -7.14
N VAL A 299 -15.44 11.68 -5.97
CA VAL A 299 -16.34 11.78 -4.83
C VAL A 299 -15.70 12.46 -3.64
N THR A 300 -16.52 13.09 -2.81
CA THR A 300 -16.14 13.63 -1.51
C THR A 300 -16.84 12.87 -0.40
N GLY A 301 -16.24 12.81 0.80
CA GLY A 301 -16.79 12.10 1.96
C GLY A 301 -16.39 10.64 2.04
N PHE A 302 -15.41 10.23 1.25
CA PHE A 302 -14.75 8.93 1.34
C PHE A 302 -13.27 9.16 1.72
N ASP A 303 -13.05 9.46 2.99
CA ASP A 303 -11.76 9.94 3.48
C ASP A 303 -10.75 8.80 3.72
N SER A 304 -11.24 7.57 3.98
CA SER A 304 -10.40 6.37 4.09
C SER A 304 -9.96 5.79 2.74
N ALA A 305 -10.45 6.31 1.60
CA ALA A 305 -10.11 5.81 0.27
C ALA A 305 -8.61 5.91 -0.02
N TYR A 306 -8.05 4.93 -0.71
CA TYR A 306 -6.69 4.97 -1.25
C TYR A 306 -6.65 4.50 -2.71
N ALA A 307 -5.63 4.92 -3.45
CA ALA A 307 -5.48 4.53 -4.85
C ALA A 307 -5.19 3.02 -4.96
N GLY A 308 -5.95 2.32 -5.81
CA GLY A 308 -5.93 0.87 -5.97
C GLY A 308 -6.99 0.12 -5.16
N GLN A 309 -7.76 0.82 -4.32
CA GLN A 309 -8.81 0.22 -3.50
C GLN A 309 -10.01 -0.20 -4.35
N SER A 310 -10.46 -1.44 -4.16
CA SER A 310 -11.73 -1.94 -4.66
C SER A 310 -12.81 -1.82 -3.60
N VAL A 311 -14.04 -1.54 -4.00
CA VAL A 311 -15.19 -1.29 -3.12
C VAL A 311 -16.41 -2.06 -3.61
N GLY A 312 -17.19 -2.60 -2.69
CA GLY A 312 -18.42 -3.32 -2.98
C GLY A 312 -18.19 -4.73 -3.53
N SER A 313 -18.71 -5.05 -4.71
CA SER A 313 -18.55 -6.37 -5.34
C SER A 313 -17.25 -6.55 -6.11
N ASP A 314 -16.46 -5.50 -6.26
CA ASP A 314 -15.14 -5.54 -6.87
C ASP A 314 -14.11 -5.92 -5.79
N THR A 315 -13.42 -7.04 -5.99
CA THR A 315 -12.41 -7.58 -5.04
C THR A 315 -11.03 -7.68 -5.66
N GLU A 316 -10.89 -7.38 -6.96
CA GLU A 316 -9.61 -7.50 -7.65
C GLU A 316 -8.70 -6.31 -7.34
N SER A 317 -7.60 -6.59 -6.66
CA SER A 317 -6.50 -5.65 -6.43
C SER A 317 -5.25 -6.16 -7.17
N GLU A 318 -4.80 -5.43 -8.17
CA GLU A 318 -3.56 -5.75 -8.87
C GLU A 318 -2.41 -4.94 -8.29
N ILE A 319 -1.28 -5.62 -8.03
CA ILE A 319 -0.06 -4.97 -7.54
C ILE A 319 0.61 -4.23 -8.70
N PRO A 320 0.92 -2.93 -8.56
CA PRO A 320 1.65 -2.18 -9.57
C PRO A 320 3.01 -2.82 -9.88
N MET A 321 3.42 -2.77 -11.15
CA MET A 321 4.70 -3.29 -11.61
C MET A 321 5.80 -2.22 -11.53
N LEU A 322 5.43 -0.96 -11.73
CA LEU A 322 6.37 0.14 -11.80
C LEU A 322 6.57 0.73 -10.40
N GLU A 323 7.73 0.46 -9.83
CA GLU A 323 8.14 0.99 -8.53
C GLU A 323 9.36 1.91 -8.69
N PRO A 324 9.47 2.96 -7.85
CA PRO A 324 10.67 3.78 -7.80
C PRO A 324 11.90 2.95 -7.39
N VAL A 325 13.02 3.23 -8.02
CA VAL A 325 14.29 2.53 -7.74
C VAL A 325 15.32 3.39 -7.03
N MET A 326 15.05 4.68 -6.89
CA MET A 326 15.93 5.65 -6.26
C MET A 326 15.28 6.25 -5.03
N THR A 327 16.03 6.33 -3.94
CA THR A 327 15.65 7.04 -2.72
C THR A 327 16.48 8.29 -2.56
N TYR A 328 15.82 9.41 -2.33
CA TYR A 328 16.47 10.71 -2.11
C TYR A 328 16.19 11.20 -0.70
N GLN A 329 17.17 11.82 -0.08
CA GLN A 329 16.95 12.56 1.16
C GLN A 329 16.38 13.94 0.82
N LEU A 330 15.30 14.31 1.47
CA LEU A 330 14.74 15.67 1.39
C LEU A 330 15.55 16.60 2.29
N VAL A 331 16.15 17.63 1.69
CA VAL A 331 16.87 18.68 2.40
C VAL A 331 15.92 19.82 2.71
N ILE A 332 15.74 20.10 3.98
CA ILE A 332 14.83 21.12 4.49
C ILE A 332 15.63 22.38 4.83
N PRO A 333 15.09 23.60 4.63
CA PRO A 333 15.73 24.84 5.02
C PRO A 333 16.12 24.86 6.50
N GLU A 334 17.31 25.44 6.81
CA GLU A 334 17.77 25.59 8.20
C GLU A 334 16.73 26.33 9.06
N GLY A 335 16.50 25.82 10.25
CA GLY A 335 15.53 26.38 11.21
C GLY A 335 14.09 25.92 11.03
N THR A 336 13.82 25.00 10.08
CA THR A 336 12.49 24.39 9.92
C THR A 336 12.48 22.99 10.51
N ASP A 337 11.48 22.71 11.35
CA ASP A 337 11.33 21.38 11.96
C ASP A 337 10.80 20.38 10.92
N ALA A 338 11.51 19.28 10.74
CA ALA A 338 11.14 18.18 9.83
C ALA A 338 9.79 17.56 10.20
N LEU A 339 9.49 17.46 11.48
CA LEU A 339 8.23 16.87 11.98
C LEU A 339 7.02 17.74 11.63
N LEU A 340 7.17 19.06 11.47
CA LEU A 340 6.09 19.95 11.02
C LEU A 340 5.82 19.84 9.51
N ILE A 341 6.81 19.37 8.75
CA ILE A 341 6.69 19.19 7.30
C ILE A 341 6.14 17.80 6.96
N LEU A 342 6.48 16.79 7.73
CA LEU A 342 6.11 15.40 7.49
C LEU A 342 4.61 15.20 7.23
N PRO A 343 3.67 15.75 8.03
CA PRO A 343 2.24 15.63 7.75
C PRO A 343 1.83 16.24 6.40
N LYS A 344 2.49 17.34 5.99
CA LYS A 344 2.23 17.97 4.69
C LYS A 344 2.73 17.11 3.52
N LEU A 345 3.86 16.44 3.70
CA LEU A 345 4.40 15.50 2.72
C LEU A 345 3.54 14.24 2.64
N LYS A 346 3.01 13.76 3.75
CA LYS A 346 2.07 12.63 3.77
C LYS A 346 0.80 12.91 2.96
N ILE A 347 0.36 14.16 2.86
CA ILE A 347 -0.73 14.55 1.95
C ILE A 347 -0.34 14.30 0.48
N LEU A 348 0.91 14.54 0.11
CA LEU A 348 1.40 14.25 -1.24
C LEU A 348 1.52 12.74 -1.49
N GLU A 349 1.91 11.99 -0.48
CA GLU A 349 1.96 10.53 -0.54
C GLU A 349 0.56 9.90 -0.72
N GLU A 350 -0.50 10.48 -0.12
CA GLU A 350 -1.88 10.06 -0.40
C GLU A 350 -2.24 10.20 -1.89
N GLU A 351 -1.78 11.28 -2.55
CA GLU A 351 -2.00 11.53 -3.97
C GLU A 351 -1.08 10.65 -4.84
N GLU A 352 0.17 10.45 -4.41
CA GLU A 352 1.18 9.62 -5.06
C GLU A 352 1.82 8.60 -4.09
N PRO A 353 1.18 7.47 -3.85
CA PRO A 353 1.64 6.48 -2.86
C PRO A 353 3.05 5.96 -3.10
N GLN A 354 3.53 6.00 -4.33
CA GLN A 354 4.86 5.51 -4.69
C GLN A 354 6.00 6.41 -4.22
N LEU A 355 5.72 7.61 -3.70
CA LEU A 355 6.73 8.46 -3.08
C LEU A 355 7.34 7.84 -1.82
N HIS A 356 6.66 6.89 -1.19
CA HIS A 356 7.12 6.17 0.01
C HIS A 356 7.92 7.07 0.95
N ILE A 357 7.24 8.07 1.51
CA ILE A 357 7.87 9.08 2.36
C ILE A 357 8.11 8.48 3.74
N VAL A 358 9.39 8.28 4.08
CA VAL A 358 9.81 7.65 5.34
C VAL A 358 10.59 8.64 6.18
N TRP A 359 10.22 8.75 7.46
CA TRP A 359 11.00 9.44 8.46
C TRP A 359 12.03 8.48 9.07
N ASN A 360 13.32 8.81 8.94
CA ASN A 360 14.39 8.07 9.60
C ASN A 360 14.72 8.74 10.94
N GLU A 361 14.31 8.12 12.04
CA GLU A 361 14.49 8.68 13.39
C GLU A 361 15.96 8.78 13.81
N LEU A 362 16.80 7.82 13.40
CA LEU A 362 18.20 7.78 13.76
C LEU A 362 18.99 8.93 13.10
N LEU A 363 18.68 9.18 11.83
CA LEU A 363 19.34 10.21 11.03
C LEU A 363 18.62 11.56 11.09
N LYS A 364 17.40 11.62 11.63
CA LYS A 364 16.49 12.76 11.60
C LYS A 364 16.28 13.32 10.19
N GLN A 365 16.07 12.43 9.23
CA GLN A 365 15.99 12.73 7.81
C GLN A 365 14.69 12.21 7.21
N ILE A 366 14.13 12.94 6.26
CA ILE A 366 13.00 12.49 5.44
C ILE A 366 13.56 11.90 4.16
N HIS A 367 13.18 10.67 3.87
CA HIS A 367 13.54 9.97 2.65
C HIS A 367 12.31 9.83 1.75
N VAL A 368 12.50 10.00 0.44
CA VAL A 368 11.44 9.96 -0.58
C VAL A 368 11.90 9.10 -1.74
N GLN A 369 11.06 8.19 -2.20
CA GLN A 369 11.34 7.37 -3.38
C GLN A 369 10.85 8.07 -4.65
N ILE A 370 11.66 8.07 -5.70
CA ILE A 370 11.42 8.84 -6.92
C ILE A 370 11.81 8.00 -8.14
N MET A 371 11.01 8.10 -9.21
CA MET A 371 11.22 7.38 -10.46
C MET A 371 12.34 7.99 -11.33
N GLY A 372 12.50 9.33 -11.28
CA GLY A 372 13.49 10.01 -12.11
C GLY A 372 13.67 11.49 -11.80
N ALA A 373 14.65 12.11 -12.45
CA ALA A 373 15.09 13.48 -12.18
C ALA A 373 14.02 14.55 -12.43
N VAL A 374 13.15 14.35 -13.43
CA VAL A 374 12.07 15.31 -13.75
C VAL A 374 11.03 15.34 -12.62
N GLN A 375 10.78 14.20 -12.00
CA GLN A 375 9.86 14.12 -10.85
C GLN A 375 10.38 14.91 -9.66
N ILE A 376 11.70 14.93 -9.41
CA ILE A 376 12.32 15.73 -8.34
C ILE A 376 11.96 17.20 -8.48
N GLU A 377 12.18 17.77 -9.66
CA GLU A 377 11.94 19.20 -9.90
C GLU A 377 10.45 19.54 -9.78
N ILE A 378 9.58 18.63 -10.24
CA ILE A 378 8.13 18.83 -10.11
C ILE A 378 7.70 18.76 -8.66
N LEU A 379 8.25 17.83 -7.89
CA LEU A 379 7.96 17.68 -6.46
C LEU A 379 8.44 18.91 -5.66
N GLN A 380 9.62 19.44 -5.97
CA GLN A 380 10.12 20.69 -5.37
C GLN A 380 9.15 21.86 -5.60
N ASN A 381 8.74 22.04 -6.86
CA ASN A 381 7.80 23.10 -7.22
C ASN A 381 6.42 22.90 -6.57
N LEU A 382 5.95 21.65 -6.49
CA LEU A 382 4.67 21.31 -5.86
C LEU A 382 4.68 21.61 -4.35
N ILE A 383 5.76 21.27 -3.66
CA ILE A 383 5.95 21.57 -2.23
C ILE A 383 6.00 23.08 -2.01
N LYS A 384 6.73 23.79 -2.87
CA LYS A 384 6.84 25.25 -2.81
C LYS A 384 5.48 25.92 -3.05
N ASP A 385 4.77 25.52 -4.11
CA ASP A 385 3.48 26.14 -4.49
C ASP A 385 2.37 25.85 -3.46
N ARG A 386 2.31 24.65 -2.89
CA ARG A 386 1.26 24.26 -1.94
C ARG A 386 1.55 24.65 -0.50
N PHE A 387 2.80 24.53 -0.08
CA PHE A 387 3.15 24.67 1.34
C PHE A 387 4.08 25.87 1.62
N GLY A 388 4.55 26.54 0.57
CA GLY A 388 5.45 27.69 0.70
C GLY A 388 6.84 27.33 1.21
N ILE A 389 7.28 26.07 1.08
CA ILE A 389 8.54 25.55 1.60
C ILE A 389 9.48 25.25 0.43
N GLU A 390 10.67 25.82 0.45
CA GLU A 390 11.71 25.49 -0.52
C GLU A 390 12.52 24.30 -0.01
N VAL A 391 12.46 23.17 -0.71
CA VAL A 391 13.18 21.95 -0.37
C VAL A 391 14.23 21.63 -1.41
N GLY A 392 15.32 20.97 -0.97
CA GLY A 392 16.32 20.37 -1.84
C GLY A 392 16.24 18.83 -1.79
N PHE A 393 16.99 18.19 -2.70
CA PHE A 393 17.22 16.76 -2.65
C PHE A 393 18.72 16.50 -2.74
N THR A 394 19.19 15.49 -2.00
CA THR A 394 20.57 15.00 -2.12
C THR A 394 20.70 14.11 -3.35
N SER A 395 21.92 13.65 -3.62
CA SER A 395 22.15 12.56 -4.59
C SER A 395 21.37 11.32 -4.16
N GLY A 396 20.65 10.72 -5.10
CA GLY A 396 19.84 9.53 -4.84
C GLY A 396 20.69 8.32 -4.45
N SER A 397 20.13 7.47 -3.61
CA SER A 397 20.64 6.14 -3.30
C SER A 397 19.76 5.09 -3.95
N ILE A 398 20.32 3.92 -4.22
CA ILE A 398 19.59 2.79 -4.81
C ILE A 398 18.63 2.18 -3.78
N VAL A 399 17.45 1.80 -4.21
CA VAL A 399 16.54 0.96 -3.43
C VAL A 399 16.95 -0.49 -3.63
N TYR A 400 17.63 -1.05 -2.65
CA TYR A 400 17.96 -2.47 -2.63
C TYR A 400 16.78 -3.31 -2.17
N LYS A 401 16.75 -4.57 -2.57
CA LYS A 401 15.83 -5.59 -2.06
C LYS A 401 16.64 -6.81 -1.63
N GLU A 402 16.03 -7.69 -0.86
CA GLU A 402 16.68 -8.94 -0.46
C GLU A 402 15.82 -10.15 -0.84
N THR A 403 16.45 -11.27 -1.12
CA THR A 403 15.81 -12.57 -1.35
C THR A 403 16.66 -13.68 -0.75
N ILE A 404 16.21 -14.92 -0.86
CA ILE A 404 16.92 -16.10 -0.37
C ILE A 404 17.19 -17.09 -1.50
N LYS A 405 18.22 -17.94 -1.34
CA LYS A 405 18.55 -19.01 -2.30
C LYS A 405 18.07 -20.40 -1.89
N ASN A 406 17.89 -20.63 -0.61
CA ASN A 406 17.59 -21.94 -0.06
C ASN A 406 16.27 -21.93 0.72
N THR A 407 15.64 -23.09 0.79
CA THR A 407 14.45 -23.29 1.62
C THR A 407 14.85 -23.44 3.08
N VAL A 408 14.20 -22.68 3.95
CA VAL A 408 14.41 -22.71 5.40
C VAL A 408 13.08 -22.84 6.14
N GLU A 409 13.15 -23.34 7.37
CA GLU A 409 12.03 -23.31 8.30
C GLU A 409 12.29 -22.24 9.35
N GLY A 410 11.39 -21.28 9.47
CA GLY A 410 11.39 -20.27 10.50
C GLY A 410 10.49 -20.66 11.64
N VAL A 411 11.01 -20.64 12.87
CA VAL A 411 10.28 -20.96 14.08
C VAL A 411 10.21 -19.73 14.98
N GLY A 412 9.00 -19.33 15.32
CA GLY A 412 8.77 -18.26 16.27
C GLY A 412 7.99 -18.76 17.47
N HIS A 413 8.55 -18.56 18.66
CA HIS A 413 7.94 -18.94 19.92
C HIS A 413 7.78 -17.71 20.81
N PHE A 414 6.61 -17.56 21.41
CA PHE A 414 6.31 -16.47 22.32
C PHE A 414 5.57 -17.01 23.54
N GLU A 415 6.29 -17.17 24.64
CA GLU A 415 5.80 -17.75 25.88
C GLU A 415 6.30 -16.95 27.10
N PRO A 416 6.01 -15.65 27.21
CA PRO A 416 6.14 -14.97 28.48
C PRO A 416 5.11 -15.50 29.48
N LEU A 417 5.23 -15.15 30.75
CA LEU A 417 4.37 -15.69 31.79
C LEU A 417 2.87 -15.57 31.43
N ARG A 418 2.16 -16.71 31.34
CA ARG A 418 0.75 -16.88 30.95
C ARG A 418 0.39 -16.56 29.50
N HIS A 419 1.36 -16.48 28.62
CA HIS A 419 1.15 -16.41 27.19
C HIS A 419 1.74 -17.63 26.51
N TYR A 420 1.24 -18.00 25.35
CA TYR A 420 1.80 -19.12 24.58
C TYR A 420 1.39 -19.02 23.10
N ALA A 421 2.36 -18.95 22.23
CA ALA A 421 2.15 -19.17 20.80
C ALA A 421 3.42 -19.71 20.17
N GLU A 422 3.29 -20.71 19.28
CA GLU A 422 4.37 -21.22 18.45
C GLU A 422 3.92 -21.27 17.00
N VAL A 423 4.75 -20.79 16.08
CA VAL A 423 4.46 -20.71 14.65
C VAL A 423 5.65 -21.23 13.87
N HIS A 424 5.39 -22.13 12.93
CA HIS A 424 6.37 -22.68 11.99
C HIS A 424 6.01 -22.25 10.57
N LEU A 425 6.96 -21.61 9.91
CA LEU A 425 6.84 -21.11 8.55
C LEU A 425 7.93 -21.75 7.68
N ILE A 426 7.58 -22.26 6.51
CA ILE A 426 8.57 -22.59 5.49
C ILE A 426 8.72 -21.39 4.58
N ILE A 427 9.96 -20.91 4.42
CA ILE A 427 10.31 -19.79 3.54
C ILE A 427 11.13 -20.38 2.39
N GLU A 428 10.63 -20.22 1.17
CA GLU A 428 11.20 -20.77 -0.05
C GLU A 428 11.49 -19.67 -1.05
N PRO A 429 12.55 -19.79 -1.87
CA PRO A 429 12.75 -18.87 -3.00
C PRO A 429 11.56 -18.91 -3.94
N GLY A 430 11.09 -17.73 -4.34
CA GLY A 430 10.04 -17.54 -5.33
C GLY A 430 10.58 -17.32 -6.73
N GLU A 431 9.69 -17.20 -7.71
CA GLU A 431 10.06 -16.80 -9.06
C GLU A 431 10.47 -15.31 -9.07
N LYS A 432 11.39 -14.97 -9.96
CA LYS A 432 11.84 -13.59 -10.11
C LYS A 432 10.68 -12.65 -10.44
N GLY A 433 10.54 -11.59 -9.66
CA GLY A 433 9.46 -10.61 -9.80
C GLY A 433 8.11 -11.06 -9.25
N SER A 434 8.05 -12.19 -8.52
CA SER A 434 6.81 -12.67 -7.90
C SER A 434 6.44 -11.92 -6.61
N GLY A 435 7.37 -11.12 -6.07
CA GLY A 435 7.17 -10.48 -4.77
C GLY A 435 7.13 -11.51 -3.63
N ILE A 436 6.26 -11.28 -2.65
CA ILE A 436 6.06 -12.20 -1.53
C ILE A 436 4.73 -12.90 -1.70
N LEU A 437 4.77 -14.23 -1.71
CA LEU A 437 3.57 -15.07 -1.75
C LEU A 437 3.36 -15.71 -0.39
N TYR A 438 2.17 -15.56 0.17
CA TYR A 438 1.79 -16.17 1.44
C TYR A 438 0.85 -17.35 1.19
N LYS A 439 1.11 -18.48 1.86
CA LYS A 439 0.33 -19.72 1.75
C LYS A 439 0.07 -20.32 3.13
N ALA A 440 -1.02 -21.07 3.26
CA ALA A 440 -1.31 -21.90 4.42
C ALA A 440 -1.37 -23.37 4.00
N ASP A 441 -0.51 -24.19 4.59
CA ASP A 441 -0.45 -25.66 4.42
C ASP A 441 -0.39 -26.34 5.79
N CYS A 442 -1.31 -25.91 6.68
CA CYS A 442 -1.39 -26.40 8.05
C CYS A 442 -2.73 -27.11 8.26
N SER A 443 -2.70 -28.33 8.82
CA SER A 443 -3.91 -29.07 9.15
C SER A 443 -4.68 -28.41 10.28
N GLU A 444 -6.02 -28.42 10.19
CA GLU A 444 -6.91 -27.95 11.28
C GLU A 444 -6.76 -28.79 12.56
N ASP A 445 -6.31 -30.03 12.45
CA ASP A 445 -6.00 -30.89 13.59
C ASP A 445 -4.73 -30.44 14.37
N VAL A 446 -3.84 -29.70 13.70
CA VAL A 446 -2.61 -29.15 14.28
C VAL A 446 -2.85 -27.77 14.88
N LEU A 447 -3.51 -26.90 14.11
CA LEU A 447 -3.84 -25.56 14.53
C LEU A 447 -5.23 -25.16 14.02
N ASP A 448 -6.10 -24.69 14.91
CA ASP A 448 -7.46 -24.23 14.56
C ASP A 448 -7.43 -23.18 13.45
N LYS A 449 -8.41 -23.26 12.55
CA LYS A 449 -8.51 -22.41 11.36
C LYS A 449 -8.51 -20.91 11.67
N ASN A 450 -9.13 -20.51 12.79
CA ASN A 450 -9.15 -19.10 13.17
C ASN A 450 -7.76 -18.58 13.50
N TRP A 451 -6.95 -19.39 14.18
CA TRP A 451 -5.56 -19.03 14.43
C TRP A 451 -4.72 -19.01 13.15
N GLN A 452 -4.95 -19.95 12.22
CA GLN A 452 -4.28 -19.92 10.92
C GLN A 452 -4.59 -18.62 10.16
N ARG A 453 -5.88 -18.23 10.08
CA ARG A 453 -6.30 -16.97 9.45
C ARG A 453 -5.69 -15.75 10.14
N LEU A 454 -5.59 -15.75 11.45
CA LEU A 454 -4.96 -14.68 12.21
C LEU A 454 -3.47 -14.56 11.90
N ILE A 455 -2.74 -15.68 11.85
CA ILE A 455 -1.32 -15.71 11.46
C ILE A 455 -1.16 -15.17 10.04
N MET A 456 -2.00 -15.61 9.10
CA MET A 456 -1.99 -15.09 7.74
C MET A 456 -2.20 -13.58 7.71
N THR A 457 -3.16 -13.06 8.48
CA THR A 457 -3.38 -11.61 8.59
C THR A 457 -2.12 -10.89 9.09
N HIS A 458 -1.42 -11.42 10.09
CA HIS A 458 -0.18 -10.83 10.59
C HIS A 458 0.96 -10.88 9.58
N LEU A 459 1.00 -11.88 8.70
CA LEU A 459 1.95 -11.93 7.59
C LEU A 459 1.70 -10.81 6.56
N TYR A 460 0.43 -10.45 6.32
CA TYR A 460 0.08 -9.33 5.43
C TYR A 460 0.22 -7.96 6.10
N GLU A 461 0.11 -7.89 7.42
CA GLU A 461 0.13 -6.63 8.19
C GLU A 461 1.50 -5.92 8.13
N LYS A 462 2.59 -6.67 8.11
CA LYS A 462 3.95 -6.13 8.14
C LYS A 462 4.81 -6.74 7.05
N ALA A 463 5.24 -5.90 6.11
CA ALA A 463 6.21 -6.32 5.10
C ALA A 463 7.53 -6.75 5.76
N PRO A 464 8.02 -7.98 5.52
CA PRO A 464 9.28 -8.43 6.10
C PRO A 464 10.47 -7.74 5.45
N VAL A 465 11.51 -7.52 6.25
CA VAL A 465 12.79 -6.98 5.81
C VAL A 465 13.88 -8.05 5.89
N GLY A 466 14.86 -7.96 5.02
CA GLY A 466 15.98 -8.87 4.97
C GLY A 466 16.98 -8.71 6.11
N VAL A 467 18.01 -9.53 6.12
CA VAL A 467 19.00 -9.60 7.21
C VAL A 467 20.36 -9.01 6.84
N LEU A 468 20.58 -8.68 5.56
CA LEU A 468 21.87 -8.15 5.08
C LEU A 468 21.95 -6.63 5.25
N THR A 469 20.92 -5.92 4.84
CA THR A 469 20.86 -4.45 4.85
C THR A 469 19.59 -3.92 5.50
N GLY A 470 18.64 -4.81 5.87
CA GLY A 470 17.31 -4.44 6.31
C GLY A 470 16.41 -3.96 5.16
N SER A 471 16.80 -4.21 3.93
CA SER A 471 16.00 -3.88 2.74
C SER A 471 14.76 -4.75 2.62
N PRO A 472 13.71 -4.30 1.91
CA PRO A 472 12.48 -5.08 1.73
C PRO A 472 12.76 -6.47 1.13
N LEU A 473 12.11 -7.49 1.66
CA LEU A 473 12.18 -8.85 1.12
C LEU A 473 11.33 -8.96 -0.16
N THR A 474 11.79 -9.77 -1.11
CA THR A 474 11.06 -10.04 -2.37
C THR A 474 11.37 -11.45 -2.89
N ASP A 475 10.54 -11.92 -3.82
CA ASP A 475 10.73 -13.19 -4.53
C ASP A 475 10.87 -14.38 -3.57
N VAL A 476 9.94 -14.47 -2.62
CA VAL A 476 9.85 -15.55 -1.66
C VAL A 476 8.42 -16.05 -1.48
N THR A 477 8.27 -17.32 -1.17
CA THR A 477 7.00 -17.90 -0.72
C THR A 477 7.11 -18.23 0.76
N ILE A 478 6.21 -17.71 1.57
CA ILE A 478 6.12 -17.98 3.02
C ILE A 478 4.89 -18.83 3.26
N THR A 479 5.10 -20.05 3.71
CA THR A 479 4.02 -21.03 3.92
C THR A 479 3.88 -21.36 5.40
N LEU A 480 2.71 -21.12 5.99
CA LEU A 480 2.37 -21.60 7.31
C LEU A 480 2.18 -23.11 7.26
N VAL A 481 3.02 -23.85 8.02
CA VAL A 481 3.02 -25.32 7.98
C VAL A 481 2.66 -25.97 9.31
N SER A 482 2.89 -25.28 10.43
CA SER A 482 2.55 -25.78 11.75
C SER A 482 2.43 -24.63 12.75
N GLY A 483 1.77 -24.89 13.86
CA GLY A 483 1.68 -23.95 14.95
C GLY A 483 0.96 -24.56 16.15
N ARG A 484 1.09 -23.92 17.30
CA ARG A 484 0.47 -24.40 18.52
C ARG A 484 -0.07 -23.25 19.36
N ALA A 485 -1.31 -23.44 19.80
CA ALA A 485 -1.99 -22.57 20.76
C ALA A 485 -2.21 -23.33 22.08
N HIS A 486 -2.27 -22.60 23.19
CA HIS A 486 -2.65 -23.17 24.47
C HIS A 486 -4.06 -22.67 24.86
N PRO A 487 -5.03 -23.55 25.18
CA PRO A 487 -6.42 -23.19 25.39
C PRO A 487 -6.70 -22.11 26.46
N LYS A 488 -5.75 -21.89 27.39
CA LYS A 488 -5.89 -20.95 28.50
C LYS A 488 -4.90 -19.78 28.44
N HIS A 489 -3.90 -19.84 27.57
CA HIS A 489 -2.77 -18.92 27.63
C HIS A 489 -2.43 -18.32 26.26
N THR A 490 -3.23 -18.56 25.22
CA THR A 490 -3.01 -17.96 23.92
C THR A 490 -3.99 -16.82 23.67
N GLU A 491 -3.45 -15.66 23.40
CA GLU A 491 -4.16 -14.47 22.95
C GLU A 491 -3.76 -14.10 21.53
N GLY A 492 -4.56 -13.25 20.86
CA GLY A 492 -4.30 -12.88 19.46
C GLY A 492 -2.95 -12.19 19.25
N GLY A 493 -2.54 -11.38 20.22
CA GLY A 493 -1.25 -10.69 20.20
C GLY A 493 -0.04 -11.61 20.28
N ASP A 494 -0.19 -12.79 20.86
CA ASP A 494 0.90 -13.79 20.98
C ASP A 494 1.28 -14.34 19.60
N PHE A 495 0.27 -14.62 18.77
CA PHE A 495 0.52 -15.06 17.39
C PHE A 495 1.16 -13.97 16.54
N ARG A 496 0.86 -12.70 16.77
CA ARG A 496 1.57 -11.59 16.12
C ARG A 496 3.06 -11.67 16.42
N GLN A 497 3.40 -11.77 17.70
CA GLN A 497 4.79 -11.85 18.14
C GLN A 497 5.50 -13.12 17.63
N ALA A 498 4.85 -14.27 17.71
CA ALA A 498 5.40 -15.54 17.21
C ALA A 498 5.60 -15.51 15.69
N THR A 499 4.63 -14.94 14.92
CA THR A 499 4.71 -14.87 13.46
C THR A 499 5.90 -14.01 12.99
N TYR A 500 6.06 -12.81 13.55
CA TYR A 500 7.18 -11.93 13.16
C TYR A 500 8.54 -12.56 13.53
N ARG A 501 8.64 -13.22 14.68
CA ARG A 501 9.84 -13.94 15.08
C ARG A 501 10.12 -15.14 14.16
N ALA A 502 9.07 -15.88 13.76
CA ALA A 502 9.24 -17.00 12.83
C ALA A 502 9.80 -16.56 11.48
N VAL A 503 9.26 -15.48 10.90
CA VAL A 503 9.80 -14.93 9.66
C VAL A 503 11.27 -14.53 9.85
N ARG A 504 11.56 -13.76 10.89
CA ARG A 504 12.92 -13.23 11.11
C ARG A 504 13.93 -14.33 11.41
N GLN A 505 13.57 -15.28 12.26
CA GLN A 505 14.43 -16.42 12.61
C GLN A 505 14.73 -17.31 11.39
N GLY A 506 13.74 -17.52 10.51
CA GLY A 506 13.95 -18.22 9.25
C GLY A 506 14.92 -17.49 8.31
N LEU A 507 14.77 -16.17 8.18
CA LEU A 507 15.68 -15.35 7.36
C LEU A 507 17.12 -15.35 7.90
N MET A 508 17.32 -15.41 9.21
CA MET A 508 18.65 -15.52 9.82
C MET A 508 19.39 -16.82 9.45
N GLN A 509 18.67 -17.88 9.11
CA GLN A 509 19.23 -19.16 8.67
C GLN A 509 19.41 -19.25 7.17
N ALA A 510 18.75 -18.37 6.42
CA ALA A 510 18.72 -18.43 4.97
C ALA A 510 20.02 -17.92 4.34
N GLU A 511 20.34 -18.43 3.17
CA GLU A 511 21.36 -17.84 2.30
C GLU A 511 20.74 -16.61 1.60
N SER A 512 20.82 -15.48 2.27
CA SER A 512 20.26 -14.20 1.78
C SER A 512 21.09 -13.63 0.64
N VAL A 513 20.43 -12.99 -0.30
CA VAL A 513 21.02 -12.34 -1.48
C VAL A 513 20.53 -10.90 -1.55
N LEU A 514 21.47 -9.98 -1.64
CA LEU A 514 21.16 -8.59 -1.92
C LEU A 514 20.86 -8.42 -3.41
N LEU A 515 19.74 -7.77 -3.72
CA LEU A 515 19.31 -7.45 -5.07
C LEU A 515 19.39 -5.95 -5.31
N GLU A 516 19.83 -5.58 -6.50
CA GLU A 516 19.81 -4.21 -7.00
C GLU A 516 18.98 -4.11 -8.28
N PRO A 517 18.40 -2.94 -8.57
CA PRO A 517 17.68 -2.72 -9.82
C PRO A 517 18.63 -2.63 -10.99
N TYR A 518 18.23 -3.22 -12.11
CA TYR A 518 18.92 -3.12 -13.41
C TYR A 518 18.04 -2.40 -14.41
N PHE A 519 18.71 -1.63 -15.27
CA PHE A 519 18.08 -1.06 -16.45
C PHE A 519 18.45 -1.85 -17.70
N ASN A 520 17.45 -2.06 -18.56
CA ASN A 520 17.68 -2.42 -19.94
C ASN A 520 17.87 -1.11 -20.71
N PHE A 521 18.98 -0.96 -21.39
CA PHE A 521 19.31 0.28 -22.08
C PHE A 521 19.48 0.08 -23.60
N THR A 522 19.26 1.16 -24.34
CA THR A 522 19.59 1.30 -25.75
C THR A 522 20.40 2.58 -25.92
N LEU A 523 21.63 2.43 -26.31
CA LEU A 523 22.58 3.51 -26.57
C LEU A 523 22.84 3.65 -28.05
N LYS A 524 22.49 4.79 -28.60
CA LYS A 524 22.80 5.15 -30.01
C LYS A 524 23.95 6.15 -30.01
N VAL A 525 25.05 5.80 -30.64
CA VAL A 525 26.26 6.66 -30.74
C VAL A 525 26.84 6.66 -32.16
N PRO A 526 27.50 7.75 -32.57
CA PRO A 526 28.26 7.74 -33.80
C PRO A 526 29.29 6.61 -33.85
N VAL A 527 29.49 6.01 -35.00
CA VAL A 527 30.42 4.87 -35.18
C VAL A 527 31.83 5.17 -34.64
N GLU A 528 32.28 6.40 -34.73
CA GLU A 528 33.58 6.85 -34.18
C GLU A 528 33.66 6.79 -32.65
N ASN A 529 32.54 6.79 -31.94
CA ASN A 529 32.47 6.80 -30.50
C ASN A 529 32.17 5.41 -29.88
N ILE A 530 31.98 4.37 -30.69
CA ILE A 530 31.64 3.02 -30.22
C ILE A 530 32.64 2.49 -29.19
N GLY A 531 33.93 2.59 -29.51
CA GLY A 531 34.99 2.06 -28.66
C GLY A 531 34.99 2.68 -27.25
N ARG A 532 34.74 3.99 -27.16
CA ARG A 532 34.59 4.68 -25.88
C ARG A 532 33.35 4.21 -25.16
N ALA A 533 32.21 4.17 -25.84
CA ALA A 533 30.96 3.71 -25.27
C ALA A 533 31.06 2.28 -24.70
N MET A 534 31.67 1.35 -25.43
CA MET A 534 31.89 -0.01 -24.95
C MET A 534 32.80 -0.06 -23.72
N THR A 535 33.88 0.74 -23.70
CA THR A 535 34.76 0.80 -22.52
C THR A 535 34.08 1.38 -21.31
N ASP A 536 33.26 2.41 -21.49
CA ASP A 536 32.47 2.99 -20.38
C ASP A 536 31.44 2.00 -19.86
N LEU A 537 30.74 1.29 -20.74
CA LEU A 537 29.77 0.25 -20.39
C LEU A 537 30.41 -0.93 -19.64
N ASP A 538 31.58 -1.40 -20.06
CA ASP A 538 32.35 -2.43 -19.35
C ASP A 538 32.73 -1.97 -17.93
N ARG A 539 33.20 -0.73 -17.78
CA ARG A 539 33.54 -0.16 -16.48
C ARG A 539 32.32 -0.06 -15.56
N MET A 540 31.12 0.14 -16.13
CA MET A 540 29.85 0.20 -15.44
C MET A 540 29.19 -1.17 -15.21
N ASN A 541 29.91 -2.25 -15.42
CA ASN A 541 29.42 -3.62 -15.25
C ASN A 541 28.18 -3.94 -16.12
N ALA A 542 28.04 -3.31 -17.28
CA ALA A 542 26.95 -3.56 -18.20
C ALA A 542 27.18 -4.88 -18.96
N LYS A 543 26.09 -5.61 -19.22
CA LYS A 543 26.07 -6.73 -20.17
C LYS A 543 25.43 -6.21 -21.44
N PHE A 544 26.18 -6.11 -22.53
CA PHE A 544 25.69 -5.48 -23.74
C PHE A 544 26.07 -6.24 -25.03
N ALA A 545 25.34 -5.96 -26.09
CA ALA A 545 25.61 -6.43 -27.44
C ALA A 545 25.41 -5.28 -28.45
N LEU A 546 26.16 -5.32 -29.55
CA LEU A 546 25.91 -4.47 -30.70
C LEU A 546 24.70 -5.01 -31.45
N SER A 547 23.75 -4.14 -31.78
CA SER A 547 22.62 -4.51 -32.61
C SER A 547 23.02 -4.46 -34.08
N ASP A 548 22.53 -5.41 -34.88
CA ASP A 548 22.72 -5.44 -36.33
C ASP A 548 21.92 -4.33 -37.05
N GLU A 549 21.08 -3.59 -36.34
CA GLU A 549 20.41 -2.39 -36.89
C GLU A 549 21.41 -1.23 -37.02
N THR A 550 22.13 -1.19 -38.10
CA THR A 550 22.98 -0.06 -38.44
C THR A 550 22.21 0.98 -39.25
N ASP A 551 21.90 2.09 -38.62
CA ASP A 551 21.62 3.34 -39.34
C ASP A 551 22.94 3.80 -39.92
N VAL A 552 22.95 4.36 -41.15
CA VAL A 552 24.17 4.66 -41.92
C VAL A 552 25.22 5.51 -41.18
N SER A 553 24.85 6.14 -40.06
CA SER A 553 25.70 7.03 -39.25
C SER A 553 25.77 6.73 -37.77
N LEU A 554 24.85 5.92 -37.20
CA LEU A 554 24.77 5.65 -35.79
C LEU A 554 24.81 4.15 -35.53
N SER A 555 25.57 3.73 -34.54
CA SER A 555 25.56 2.35 -34.04
C SER A 555 24.69 2.24 -32.79
N VAL A 556 24.00 1.12 -32.69
CA VAL A 556 23.08 0.83 -31.57
C VAL A 556 23.70 -0.24 -30.69
N ILE A 557 23.84 0.08 -29.40
CA ILE A 557 24.29 -0.84 -28.35
C ILE A 557 23.10 -1.08 -27.41
N THR A 558 22.76 -2.33 -27.22
CA THR A 558 21.67 -2.72 -26.29
C THR A 558 22.19 -3.61 -25.18
N GLY A 559 21.60 -3.56 -23.99
CA GLY A 559 22.04 -4.39 -22.91
C GLY A 559 21.39 -4.06 -21.58
N THR A 560 21.92 -4.69 -20.51
CA THR A 560 21.49 -4.45 -19.14
C THR A 560 22.62 -3.88 -18.31
N ILE A 561 22.29 -2.97 -17.39
CA ILE A 561 23.26 -2.24 -16.57
C ILE A 561 22.70 -2.02 -15.16
N PRO A 562 23.55 -2.15 -14.09
CA PRO A 562 23.12 -1.76 -12.74
C PRO A 562 22.68 -0.31 -12.68
N ALA A 563 21.56 -0.05 -12.02
CA ALA A 563 21.03 1.32 -11.91
C ALA A 563 21.99 2.27 -11.19
N ALA A 564 22.78 1.76 -10.26
CA ALA A 564 23.82 2.51 -9.55
C ALA A 564 24.83 3.18 -10.48
N CYS A 565 25.15 2.52 -11.60
CA CYS A 565 26.21 2.95 -12.49
C CYS A 565 25.75 3.93 -13.58
N LEU A 566 24.43 4.09 -13.80
CA LEU A 566 23.88 4.82 -14.94
C LEU A 566 23.57 6.30 -14.65
N SER A 567 23.59 6.75 -13.37
CA SER A 567 23.00 8.02 -12.93
C SER A 567 23.40 9.27 -13.73
N ASP A 568 24.62 9.38 -14.20
CA ASP A 568 25.11 10.58 -14.91
C ASP A 568 25.56 10.30 -16.36
N TYR A 569 25.49 9.07 -16.80
CA TYR A 569 26.05 8.64 -18.08
C TYR A 569 25.39 9.30 -19.30
N GLN A 570 24.12 9.66 -19.22
CA GLN A 570 23.43 10.39 -20.30
C GLN A 570 24.11 11.73 -20.60
N THR A 571 24.57 12.43 -19.57
CA THR A 571 25.29 13.71 -19.70
C THR A 571 26.66 13.50 -20.30
N GLU A 572 27.36 12.44 -19.91
CA GLU A 572 28.65 12.05 -20.51
C GLU A 572 28.49 11.70 -21.98
N VAL A 573 27.48 10.88 -22.31
CA VAL A 573 27.21 10.52 -23.73
C VAL A 573 26.93 11.76 -24.55
N ALA A 574 26.09 12.67 -24.11
CA ALA A 574 25.82 13.92 -24.82
C ALA A 574 27.09 14.76 -25.01
N SER A 575 27.99 14.79 -24.03
CA SER A 575 29.25 15.55 -24.07
C SER A 575 30.21 15.01 -25.12
N TYR A 576 30.56 13.71 -25.09
CA TYR A 576 31.56 13.16 -25.99
C TYR A 576 31.04 12.93 -27.40
N THR A 577 29.73 12.78 -27.59
CA THR A 577 29.09 12.65 -28.90
C THR A 577 28.65 14.00 -29.48
N LYS A 578 28.96 15.12 -28.82
CA LYS A 578 28.54 16.48 -29.21
C LYS A 578 27.01 16.59 -29.44
N GLY A 579 26.23 15.89 -28.57
CA GLY A 579 24.79 15.90 -28.62
C GLY A 579 24.17 14.97 -29.66
N LEU A 580 24.93 14.16 -30.37
CA LEU A 580 24.43 13.20 -31.35
C LEU A 580 24.04 11.85 -30.69
N GLY A 581 24.67 11.53 -29.54
CA GLY A 581 24.39 10.31 -28.80
C GLY A 581 23.06 10.38 -28.08
N ARG A 582 22.35 9.26 -28.06
CA ARG A 582 21.08 9.11 -27.34
C ARG A 582 21.12 7.86 -26.48
N LEU A 583 20.89 8.02 -25.19
CA LEU A 583 20.70 6.92 -24.24
C LEU A 583 19.24 6.85 -23.85
N SER A 584 18.63 5.71 -24.03
CA SER A 584 17.31 5.40 -23.47
C SER A 584 17.42 4.15 -22.60
N TYR A 585 16.72 4.14 -21.49
CA TYR A 585 16.74 3.01 -20.58
C TYR A 585 15.36 2.80 -19.96
N ARG A 586 15.12 1.58 -19.51
CA ARG A 586 13.92 1.18 -18.79
C ARG A 586 14.29 0.20 -17.69
N ILE A 587 13.49 0.11 -16.66
CA ILE A 587 13.66 -0.88 -15.61
C ILE A 587 13.51 -2.29 -16.19
N ASP A 588 14.46 -3.18 -15.90
CA ASP A 588 14.40 -4.58 -16.30
C ASP A 588 14.01 -5.49 -15.13
N GLY A 589 14.22 -5.04 -13.91
CA GLY A 589 13.92 -5.74 -12.68
C GLY A 589 15.08 -5.75 -11.70
N TYR A 590 14.97 -6.60 -10.69
CA TYR A 590 15.98 -6.76 -9.65
C TYR A 590 16.84 -8.00 -9.94
N TYR A 591 18.15 -7.86 -9.75
CA TYR A 591 19.15 -8.92 -9.95
C TYR A 591 20.16 -8.90 -8.80
N PRO A 592 20.93 -9.98 -8.59
CA PRO A 592 21.98 -10.00 -7.58
C PRO A 592 22.92 -8.78 -7.73
N CYS A 593 23.15 -8.11 -6.61
CA CYS A 593 23.97 -6.91 -6.55
C CYS A 593 25.43 -7.23 -6.96
N HIS A 594 26.00 -6.44 -7.87
CA HIS A 594 27.32 -6.66 -8.45
C HIS A 594 28.45 -6.44 -7.42
N ASN A 595 28.25 -5.56 -6.44
CA ASN A 595 29.20 -5.22 -5.38
C ASN A 595 28.57 -5.42 -3.97
N ALA A 596 27.83 -6.52 -3.78
CA ALA A 596 27.04 -6.77 -2.58
C ALA A 596 27.83 -6.62 -1.26
N GLU A 597 29.08 -7.11 -1.21
CA GLU A 597 29.92 -7.06 0.00
C GLU A 597 30.18 -5.61 0.43
N GLU A 598 30.57 -4.75 -0.50
CA GLU A 598 30.80 -3.32 -0.25
C GLU A 598 29.54 -2.60 0.23
N VAL A 599 28.40 -2.91 -0.41
CA VAL A 599 27.10 -2.30 -0.07
C VAL A 599 26.68 -2.72 1.35
N ILE A 600 26.79 -4.00 1.69
CA ILE A 600 26.44 -4.53 3.02
C ILE A 600 27.32 -3.90 4.10
N GLU A 601 28.63 -3.77 3.84
CA GLU A 601 29.55 -3.13 4.78
C GLU A 601 29.19 -1.64 4.98
N ASN A 602 28.87 -0.92 3.90
CA ASN A 602 28.47 0.49 3.96
C ASN A 602 27.14 0.71 4.71
N PHE A 603 26.18 -0.19 4.57
CA PHE A 603 24.92 -0.14 5.34
C PHE A 603 25.14 -0.39 6.82
N GLY A 604 26.08 -1.26 7.18
CA GLY A 604 26.44 -1.56 8.57
C GLY A 604 25.25 -2.10 9.39
N TYR A 605 24.23 -2.67 8.72
CA TYR A 605 23.03 -3.17 9.37
C TYR A 605 23.34 -4.43 10.19
N ASN A 606 22.82 -4.50 11.41
CA ASN A 606 22.97 -5.65 12.28
C ASN A 606 21.59 -6.24 12.62
N ALA A 607 21.31 -7.37 12.00
CA ALA A 607 20.01 -8.06 12.11
C ALA A 607 19.71 -8.59 13.53
N GLU A 608 20.73 -8.91 14.33
CA GLU A 608 20.56 -9.39 15.72
C GLU A 608 20.22 -8.25 16.69
N ARG A 609 20.61 -7.01 16.36
CA ARG A 609 20.34 -5.83 17.18
C ARG A 609 19.10 -5.06 16.77
N ASP A 610 18.41 -5.52 15.74
CA ASP A 610 17.18 -4.89 15.27
C ASP A 610 16.02 -5.22 16.23
N THR A 611 15.72 -4.30 17.11
CA THR A 611 14.65 -4.44 18.11
C THR A 611 13.24 -4.38 17.49
N LEU A 612 13.10 -3.78 16.31
CA LEU A 612 11.84 -3.71 15.57
C LEU A 612 11.51 -5.05 14.88
N ASN A 613 12.54 -5.85 14.58
CA ASN A 613 12.42 -7.16 13.95
C ASN A 613 13.23 -8.20 14.72
N PRO A 614 12.81 -8.55 15.94
CA PRO A 614 13.56 -9.47 16.78
C PRO A 614 13.66 -10.86 16.16
N SER A 615 14.86 -11.41 16.09
CA SER A 615 15.14 -12.78 15.62
C SER A 615 15.04 -13.82 16.72
N SER A 616 15.17 -13.42 17.97
CA SER A 616 15.07 -14.26 19.17
C SER A 616 13.63 -14.64 19.48
N SER A 617 13.44 -15.78 20.16
CA SER A 617 12.15 -16.23 20.68
C SER A 617 12.10 -16.15 22.21
N VAL A 618 10.89 -16.12 22.77
CA VAL A 618 10.70 -16.07 24.22
C VAL A 618 10.09 -17.37 24.70
N PHE A 619 10.80 -18.08 25.58
CA PHE A 619 10.37 -19.34 26.17
C PHE A 619 10.17 -19.17 27.69
N CYS A 620 9.26 -19.94 28.26
CA CYS A 620 9.08 -19.95 29.72
C CYS A 620 10.05 -20.93 30.37
N SER A 621 10.95 -20.42 31.19
CA SER A 621 11.86 -21.26 31.99
C SER A 621 11.77 -20.86 33.47
N HIS A 622 11.47 -21.83 34.33
CA HIS A 622 11.33 -21.63 35.76
C HIS A 622 10.32 -20.52 36.18
N GLY A 623 9.28 -20.31 35.39
CA GLY A 623 8.24 -19.31 35.65
C GLY A 623 8.61 -17.87 35.27
N SER A 624 9.63 -17.68 34.43
CA SER A 624 9.99 -16.40 33.80
C SER A 624 10.23 -16.56 32.31
N GLY A 625 9.92 -15.51 31.55
CA GLY A 625 10.25 -15.46 30.14
C GLY A 625 11.77 -15.38 29.92
N THR A 626 12.31 -16.31 29.17
CA THR A 626 13.74 -16.37 28.82
C THR A 626 13.87 -16.16 27.32
N VAL A 627 14.70 -15.20 26.94
CA VAL A 627 14.99 -14.93 25.50
C VAL A 627 16.00 -15.96 25.02
N ILE A 628 15.64 -16.66 23.96
CA ILE A 628 16.49 -17.65 23.27
C ILE A 628 16.85 -17.07 21.90
N GLU A 629 18.14 -17.00 21.60
CA GLU A 629 18.64 -16.48 20.34
C GLU A 629 18.24 -17.36 19.14
N TRP A 630 18.20 -16.79 17.97
CA TRP A 630 17.68 -17.41 16.75
C TRP A 630 18.33 -18.76 16.41
N ASN A 631 19.62 -18.95 16.69
CA ASN A 631 20.40 -20.17 16.44
C ASN A 631 20.01 -21.34 17.36
N ASP A 632 19.49 -21.03 18.55
CA ASP A 632 19.16 -22.02 19.57
C ASP A 632 17.67 -22.36 19.66
N VAL A 633 16.80 -21.64 18.89
CA VAL A 633 15.34 -21.84 18.91
C VAL A 633 14.94 -23.27 18.61
N PHE A 634 15.59 -23.92 17.64
CA PHE A 634 15.31 -25.34 17.27
C PHE A 634 15.53 -26.34 18.40
N SER A 635 16.45 -26.06 19.33
CA SER A 635 16.70 -26.93 20.49
C SER A 635 15.65 -26.76 21.61
N HIS A 636 14.83 -25.69 21.54
CA HIS A 636 13.86 -25.35 22.57
C HIS A 636 12.40 -25.40 22.07
N MET A 637 12.14 -25.43 20.75
CA MET A 637 10.81 -25.50 20.19
C MET A 637 10.02 -26.71 20.70
N HIS A 638 8.70 -26.56 20.78
CA HIS A 638 7.80 -27.59 21.32
C HIS A 638 7.17 -28.48 20.23
N LEU A 639 7.24 -28.06 18.97
CA LEU A 639 6.80 -28.84 17.81
C LEU A 639 8.01 -29.33 17.02
N ASP A 640 7.87 -30.48 16.37
CA ASP A 640 8.91 -31.01 15.49
C ASP A 640 9.05 -30.17 14.22
N SER A 641 10.28 -30.04 13.71
CA SER A 641 10.55 -29.35 12.46
C SER A 641 9.85 -30.06 11.29
N VAL A 642 8.97 -29.34 10.62
CA VAL A 642 8.22 -29.84 9.46
C VAL A 642 9.15 -30.05 8.26
N LEU A 643 10.14 -29.19 8.09
CA LEU A 643 11.14 -29.32 7.02
C LEU A 643 11.99 -30.59 7.18
N GLU A 644 12.40 -30.92 8.42
CA GLU A 644 13.13 -32.16 8.73
C GLU A 644 12.25 -33.39 8.53
N LEU A 645 10.98 -33.33 8.95
CA LEU A 645 10.03 -34.42 8.73
C LEU A 645 9.82 -34.67 7.23
N ARG A 646 9.65 -33.62 6.43
CA ARG A 646 9.53 -33.72 4.97
C ARG A 646 10.79 -34.34 4.33
N LYS A 647 11.99 -33.95 4.77
CA LYS A 647 13.25 -34.53 4.30
C LYS A 647 13.35 -36.05 4.62
N ARG A 648 12.75 -36.49 5.71
CA ARG A 648 12.69 -37.93 6.13
C ARG A 648 11.51 -38.68 5.47
N GLY A 649 10.71 -38.04 4.61
CA GLY A 649 9.55 -38.64 3.94
C GLY A 649 8.34 -38.89 4.86
N LEU A 650 8.29 -38.23 6.01
CA LEU A 650 7.20 -38.28 6.98
C LEU A 650 6.29 -37.05 6.83
N ASN A 651 4.97 -37.26 6.77
CA ASN A 651 4.01 -36.14 6.76
C ASN A 651 3.85 -35.59 8.18
N ALA A 652 3.72 -34.27 8.31
CA ALA A 652 3.57 -33.57 9.60
C ALA A 652 2.38 -34.06 10.46
N GLY A 653 1.38 -34.71 9.87
CA GLY A 653 0.27 -35.34 10.58
C GLY A 653 0.56 -36.72 11.22
N ALA A 654 1.71 -37.34 10.93
CA ALA A 654 2.03 -38.68 11.41
C ALA A 654 2.72 -38.70 12.78
N ALA A 655 3.36 -37.61 13.19
CA ALA A 655 4.11 -37.54 14.45
C ALA A 655 3.24 -37.38 15.71
N ASN A 656 2.04 -36.83 15.57
CA ASN A 656 1.09 -36.59 16.69
C ASN A 656 0.04 -37.70 16.90
N SER A 657 0.09 -38.79 16.14
CA SER A 657 -0.91 -39.88 16.20
C SER A 657 -0.63 -40.96 17.26
N SER A 658 0.22 -40.73 18.27
CA SER A 658 0.31 -41.63 19.45
C SER A 658 -0.75 -41.32 20.52
N ALA A 659 -1.58 -40.33 20.36
CA ALA A 659 -2.72 -40.11 21.26
C ALA A 659 -3.90 -39.57 20.47
N VAL A 660 -4.94 -40.40 20.35
CA VAL A 660 -6.31 -40.18 19.86
C VAL A 660 -6.60 -40.66 18.44
N LEU A 661 -7.12 -41.90 18.43
CA LEU A 661 -7.93 -42.48 17.37
C LEU A 661 -9.29 -41.85 17.28
N ASN A 662 -9.74 -41.62 16.03
CA ASN A 662 -11.12 -41.42 15.53
C ASN A 662 -11.64 -39.98 15.40
N SER A 663 -11.62 -39.47 14.15
CA SER A 663 -12.86 -39.11 13.43
C SER A 663 -12.57 -38.68 11.98
N ARG A 664 -13.33 -39.20 11.06
CA ARG A 664 -13.33 -38.87 9.63
C ARG A 664 -13.90 -37.48 9.42
N ALA A 665 -13.21 -36.62 8.67
CA ALA A 665 -13.80 -35.41 8.15
C ALA A 665 -13.33 -35.13 6.71
N SER A 666 -14.24 -34.70 5.90
CA SER A 666 -14.16 -34.42 4.48
C SER A 666 -13.40 -33.13 4.20
N SER A 667 -12.52 -33.16 3.21
CA SER A 667 -11.81 -31.98 2.69
C SER A 667 -12.76 -30.98 2.03
N ARG A 668 -12.78 -29.75 2.52
CA ARG A 668 -13.29 -28.57 1.82
C ARG A 668 -12.14 -27.59 1.65
N THR A 669 -11.93 -27.14 0.43
CA THR A 669 -10.99 -26.07 0.07
C THR A 669 -11.35 -24.78 0.77
N VAL A 670 -10.34 -24.18 1.39
CA VAL A 670 -10.42 -22.94 2.17
C VAL A 670 -10.04 -21.77 1.24
N SER A 671 -10.76 -20.65 1.32
CA SER A 671 -10.34 -19.40 0.71
C SER A 671 -9.17 -18.79 1.49
N ASP A 672 -8.10 -18.44 0.81
CA ASP A 672 -6.89 -17.84 1.38
C ASP A 672 -7.00 -16.32 1.62
N GLU A 673 -8.21 -15.79 1.82
CA GLU A 673 -8.42 -14.35 2.03
C GLU A 673 -8.03 -13.92 3.45
N PRO A 674 -7.32 -12.77 3.62
CA PRO A 674 -7.01 -12.20 4.93
C PRO A 674 -8.28 -11.85 5.72
N LEU A 675 -8.20 -11.92 7.04
CA LEU A 675 -9.31 -11.56 7.92
C LEU A 675 -9.57 -10.04 7.90
N GLY A 676 -10.84 -9.66 7.80
CA GLY A 676 -11.25 -8.28 8.04
C GLY A 676 -11.14 -7.91 9.53
N THR A 677 -11.02 -6.61 9.82
CA THR A 677 -10.91 -6.09 11.20
C THR A 677 -12.05 -6.55 12.11
N ASP A 678 -13.26 -6.61 11.58
CA ASP A 678 -14.45 -7.05 12.32
C ASP A 678 -14.42 -8.55 12.66
N GLU A 679 -13.83 -9.37 11.78
CA GLU A 679 -13.63 -10.80 12.00
C GLU A 679 -12.52 -11.06 13.03
N ILE A 680 -11.45 -10.25 13.01
CA ILE A 680 -10.39 -10.30 14.02
C ILE A 680 -10.98 -9.96 15.40
N ASP A 681 -11.78 -8.90 15.51
CA ASP A 681 -12.44 -8.50 16.73
C ASP A 681 -13.44 -9.57 17.22
N ALA A 682 -14.14 -10.25 16.31
CA ALA A 682 -15.04 -11.35 16.65
C ALA A 682 -14.28 -12.57 17.21
N ILE A 683 -13.11 -12.90 16.61
CA ILE A 683 -12.24 -13.98 17.08
C ILE A 683 -11.67 -13.63 18.46
N LEU A 684 -11.20 -12.41 18.65
CA LEU A 684 -10.70 -11.93 19.94
C LEU A 684 -11.79 -11.95 21.02
N LYS A 685 -13.01 -11.52 20.69
CA LYS A 685 -14.17 -11.60 21.62
C LYS A 685 -14.54 -13.05 21.94
N GLN A 686 -14.52 -13.95 20.96
CA GLN A 686 -14.84 -15.37 21.16
C GLN A 686 -13.81 -16.04 22.07
N THR A 687 -12.54 -15.69 21.96
CA THR A 687 -11.45 -16.17 22.81
C THR A 687 -11.63 -15.67 24.25
N TYR A 688 -12.02 -14.41 24.42
CA TYR A 688 -12.30 -13.81 25.73
C TYR A 688 -13.48 -14.51 26.45
N TYR A 689 -14.54 -14.86 25.71
CA TYR A 689 -15.71 -15.58 26.28
C TYR A 689 -15.43 -17.07 26.53
N SER A 690 -14.55 -17.72 25.80
CA SER A 690 -14.18 -19.12 26.04
C SER A 690 -13.33 -19.27 27.30
N ASN A 691 -12.51 -18.30 27.64
CA ASN A 691 -11.72 -18.26 28.87
C ASN A 691 -12.53 -17.93 30.11
N SER A 692 -13.71 -17.33 29.97
CA SER A 692 -14.61 -17.02 31.09
C SER A 692 -15.62 -18.15 31.42
N ARG A 693 -15.63 -19.27 30.69
CA ARG A 693 -16.48 -20.44 30.95
C ARG A 693 -15.72 -21.57 31.61
N GLY A 694 -15.38 -21.35 32.87
CA GLY A 694 -14.80 -22.38 33.75
C GLY A 694 -15.36 -22.33 35.15
N ASP A 695 -16.68 -22.34 35.31
CA ASP A 695 -17.31 -22.75 36.54
C ASP A 695 -18.70 -23.35 36.30
N ASN A 696 -18.72 -24.67 36.05
CA ASN A 696 -19.89 -25.48 36.23
C ASN A 696 -19.87 -26.04 37.67
N ASP A 697 -20.43 -25.31 38.60
CA ASP A 697 -20.95 -25.88 39.81
C ASP A 697 -22.43 -25.56 39.92
N LYS A 698 -23.22 -26.54 39.50
CA LYS A 698 -24.65 -26.61 39.86
C LYS A 698 -24.75 -27.07 41.28
N LEU A 699 -25.09 -26.17 42.19
CA LEU A 699 -25.74 -26.59 43.45
C LEU A 699 -26.68 -25.49 43.97
N HIS A 700 -27.95 -25.83 43.93
CA HIS A 700 -29.10 -25.41 44.79
C HIS A 700 -29.42 -23.89 44.97
N ARG A 701 -30.45 -23.52 44.19
CA ARG A 701 -31.39 -22.47 44.60
C ARG A 701 -32.04 -22.79 45.93
N THR A 702 -31.79 -21.96 46.96
CA THR A 702 -32.76 -21.65 47.99
C THR A 702 -32.89 -20.14 48.04
N GLY A 703 -34.12 -19.67 47.94
CA GLY A 703 -34.46 -18.27 47.93
C GLY A 703 -34.16 -17.58 49.27
N ALA A 704 -33.63 -16.39 49.19
CA ALA A 704 -33.61 -15.45 50.29
C ALA A 704 -34.00 -14.06 49.81
N LYS A 705 -34.88 -13.47 50.59
CA LYS A 705 -35.55 -12.20 50.38
C LYS A 705 -34.59 -11.03 50.18
N LYS A 706 -35.02 -10.10 49.30
CA LYS A 706 -34.56 -8.72 49.30
C LYS A 706 -34.72 -8.11 50.67
N THR A 707 -33.65 -7.64 51.25
CA THR A 707 -33.67 -6.62 52.31
C THR A 707 -32.86 -5.45 51.79
N ASP A 708 -33.53 -4.35 51.54
CA ASP A 708 -32.95 -3.02 51.41
C ASP A 708 -32.17 -2.73 52.71
N SER A 709 -30.88 -2.56 52.58
CA SER A 709 -30.09 -1.90 53.58
C SER A 709 -29.21 -0.87 52.89
N THR A 710 -29.72 0.35 52.89
CA THR A 710 -28.91 1.56 52.68
C THR A 710 -27.86 1.61 53.78
N VAL A 711 -26.64 1.17 53.45
CA VAL A 711 -25.49 1.45 54.30
C VAL A 711 -24.96 2.80 53.85
N LYS A 712 -25.22 3.83 54.63
CA LYS A 712 -24.53 5.11 54.55
C LYS A 712 -23.06 4.86 54.97
N TYR A 713 -22.16 4.87 54.00
CA TYR A 713 -20.75 4.98 54.30
C TYR A 713 -20.47 6.39 54.79
N VAL A 714 -20.28 6.53 56.08
CA VAL A 714 -19.70 7.70 56.70
C VAL A 714 -18.20 7.60 56.44
N TYR A 715 -17.65 8.55 55.65
CA TYR A 715 -16.23 8.72 55.44
C TYR A 715 -15.57 9.01 56.82
N LYS A 716 -15.00 8.02 57.44
CA LYS A 716 -14.05 8.18 58.53
C LYS A 716 -12.70 8.34 57.84
N GLY A 717 -12.08 9.50 58.02
CA GLY A 717 -10.73 9.79 57.59
C GLY A 717 -9.81 8.62 57.91
N SER A 718 -9.08 8.15 56.93
CA SER A 718 -8.20 7.01 57.00
C SER A 718 -7.16 7.19 58.08
N GLU A 719 -7.11 6.23 59.00
CA GLU A 719 -5.92 5.97 59.79
C GLU A 719 -4.81 5.57 58.77
N THR A 720 -3.81 6.44 58.63
CA THR A 720 -2.60 6.20 57.84
C THR A 720 -1.89 4.98 58.42
N PRO A 721 -1.60 3.94 57.61
CA PRO A 721 -0.59 2.96 57.96
C PRO A 721 0.76 3.70 58.02
N GLN A 722 1.51 3.50 59.07
CA GLN A 722 2.87 4.02 59.29
C GLN A 722 3.84 3.42 58.24
N ASN A 723 3.82 3.91 57.04
CA ASN A 723 4.96 3.84 56.13
C ASN A 723 5.35 5.28 55.76
N GLN A 724 6.57 5.67 56.15
CA GLN A 724 7.18 6.98 55.87
C GLN A 724 7.59 7.10 54.42
N GLY A 725 6.66 6.93 53.45
CA GLY A 725 6.90 7.08 52.01
C GLY A 725 5.89 8.03 51.36
N GLU A 726 6.18 8.45 50.15
CA GLU A 726 5.27 9.28 49.37
C GLU A 726 4.06 8.47 48.90
N SER A 727 2.94 9.17 48.66
CA SER A 727 1.69 8.53 48.16
C SER A 727 1.58 8.76 46.66
N TYR A 728 1.48 7.66 45.93
CA TYR A 728 1.32 7.65 44.48
C TYR A 728 -0.02 7.04 44.05
N LEU A 729 -0.61 7.61 43.00
CA LEU A 729 -1.74 7.01 42.29
C LEU A 729 -1.38 6.91 40.80
N LEU A 730 -1.23 5.70 40.29
CA LEU A 730 -1.08 5.45 38.87
C LEU A 730 -2.45 5.14 38.27
N VAL A 731 -2.71 5.69 37.10
CA VAL A 731 -3.95 5.52 36.36
C VAL A 731 -3.65 5.04 34.96
N ASP A 732 -4.13 3.84 34.63
CA ASP A 732 -4.11 3.41 33.23
C ASP A 732 -5.17 4.18 32.44
N GLY A 733 -4.70 5.15 31.64
CA GLY A 733 -5.56 6.14 31.02
C GLY A 733 -6.55 5.53 30.02
N TYR A 734 -6.10 4.63 29.13
CA TYR A 734 -7.02 4.03 28.16
C TYR A 734 -7.96 3.02 28.80
N ASN A 735 -7.50 2.26 29.76
CA ASN A 735 -8.33 1.31 30.48
C ASN A 735 -9.48 2.02 31.19
N ILE A 736 -9.21 3.18 31.84
CA ILE A 736 -10.24 4.01 32.47
C ILE A 736 -11.14 4.67 31.43
N ILE A 737 -10.63 5.21 30.32
CA ILE A 737 -11.45 5.81 29.25
C ILE A 737 -12.48 4.82 28.72
N PHE A 738 -12.07 3.59 28.47
CA PHE A 738 -12.98 2.56 27.93
C PHE A 738 -13.87 1.90 28.99
N ALA A 739 -13.54 2.03 30.28
CA ALA A 739 -14.35 1.51 31.36
C ALA A 739 -15.48 2.46 31.81
N TRP A 740 -15.33 3.78 31.60
CA TRP A 740 -16.32 4.79 31.98
C TRP A 740 -17.20 5.17 30.81
N ASP A 741 -18.52 4.96 30.92
CA ASP A 741 -19.46 5.13 29.80
C ASP A 741 -19.37 6.51 29.15
N GLU A 742 -19.27 7.60 29.96
CA GLU A 742 -19.17 8.98 29.45
C GLU A 742 -17.89 9.23 28.63
N LEU A 743 -16.76 8.70 29.06
CA LEU A 743 -15.48 8.83 28.37
C LEU A 743 -15.42 7.91 27.14
N LYS A 744 -16.03 6.74 27.22
CA LYS A 744 -16.12 5.78 26.11
C LYS A 744 -16.94 6.33 24.95
N GLU A 745 -18.08 6.98 25.23
CA GLU A 745 -18.88 7.65 24.21
C GLU A 745 -18.11 8.80 23.55
N LEU A 746 -17.37 9.57 24.35
CA LEU A 746 -16.51 10.64 23.84
C LEU A 746 -15.32 10.10 23.03
N ALA A 747 -14.73 8.98 23.44
CA ALA A 747 -13.65 8.33 22.74
C ALA A 747 -14.07 7.76 21.36
N ALA A 748 -15.33 7.35 21.21
CA ALA A 748 -15.90 6.94 19.94
C ALA A 748 -15.98 8.09 18.93
N ILE A 749 -16.06 9.35 19.39
CA ILE A 749 -16.09 10.54 18.54
C ILE A 749 -14.67 11.07 18.32
N ASN A 750 -13.90 11.24 19.39
CA ASN A 750 -12.53 11.73 19.35
C ASN A 750 -11.77 11.28 20.61
N LEU A 751 -10.75 10.46 20.41
CA LEU A 751 -9.96 9.89 21.49
C LEU A 751 -9.13 10.95 22.24
N ASP A 752 -8.64 12.00 21.55
CA ASP A 752 -7.88 13.08 22.16
C ASP A 752 -8.76 13.92 23.08
N SER A 753 -10.01 14.13 22.69
CA SER A 753 -10.99 14.80 23.56
C SER A 753 -11.33 13.98 24.81
N ALA A 754 -11.42 12.66 24.69
CA ALA A 754 -11.62 11.76 25.82
C ALA A 754 -10.41 11.75 26.78
N ARG A 755 -9.18 11.77 26.24
CA ARG A 755 -7.95 11.93 27.04
C ARG A 755 -7.94 13.26 27.80
N GLY A 756 -8.17 14.37 27.09
CA GLY A 756 -8.23 15.68 27.71
C GLY A 756 -9.27 15.73 28.85
N ARG A 757 -10.45 15.16 28.59
CA ARG A 757 -11.51 15.10 29.61
C ARG A 757 -11.12 14.26 30.83
N LEU A 758 -10.47 13.10 30.61
CA LEU A 758 -9.96 12.28 31.72
C LEU A 758 -8.90 13.05 32.52
N LEU A 759 -7.95 13.70 31.86
CA LEU A 759 -6.90 14.48 32.52
C LEU A 759 -7.47 15.62 33.37
N ASP A 760 -8.49 16.34 32.90
CA ASP A 760 -9.19 17.37 33.66
C ASP A 760 -9.85 16.78 34.94
N ILE A 761 -10.48 15.62 34.81
CA ILE A 761 -11.07 14.92 35.97
C ILE A 761 -9.99 14.51 36.97
N LEU A 762 -8.86 13.99 36.48
CA LEU A 762 -7.74 13.58 37.32
C LEU A 762 -7.06 14.77 38.02
N CYS A 763 -6.96 15.93 37.36
CA CYS A 763 -6.47 17.15 37.97
C CYS A 763 -7.35 17.59 39.16
N ASN A 764 -8.66 17.54 38.98
CA ASN A 764 -9.60 17.86 40.07
C ASN A 764 -9.46 16.89 41.22
N TYR A 765 -9.32 15.59 40.92
CA TYR A 765 -9.11 14.55 41.92
C TYR A 765 -7.80 14.75 42.72
N GLN A 766 -6.69 15.04 42.01
CA GLN A 766 -5.39 15.28 42.60
C GLN A 766 -5.40 16.51 43.54
N ALA A 767 -6.07 17.59 43.15
CA ALA A 767 -6.15 18.82 43.93
C ALA A 767 -6.72 18.59 45.33
N MET A 768 -7.62 17.62 45.48
CA MET A 768 -8.26 17.26 46.75
C MET A 768 -7.45 16.22 47.55
N THR A 769 -6.93 15.22 46.88
CA THR A 769 -6.20 14.10 47.53
C THR A 769 -4.75 14.41 47.83
N LYS A 770 -4.15 15.37 47.10
CA LYS A 770 -2.74 15.77 47.20
C LYS A 770 -1.73 14.62 47.05
N CYS A 771 -2.13 13.55 46.36
CA CYS A 771 -1.23 12.45 46.02
C CYS A 771 -0.43 12.76 44.75
N ASN A 772 0.71 12.11 44.53
CA ASN A 772 1.44 12.15 43.28
C ASN A 772 0.68 11.32 42.27
N LEU A 773 -0.08 11.95 41.35
CA LEU A 773 -0.91 11.28 40.36
C LEU A 773 -0.17 11.21 39.04
N ILE A 774 -0.06 9.99 38.48
CA ILE A 774 0.57 9.68 37.20
C ILE A 774 -0.46 9.00 36.32
N ALA A 775 -0.86 9.66 35.23
CA ALA A 775 -1.69 9.07 34.20
C ALA A 775 -0.79 8.45 33.11
N VAL A 776 -0.96 7.17 32.84
CA VAL A 776 -0.14 6.42 31.89
C VAL A 776 -0.98 6.10 30.65
N PHE A 777 -0.45 6.40 29.48
CA PHE A 777 -1.10 6.11 28.20
C PHE A 777 -0.16 5.34 27.30
N ASP A 778 -0.69 4.33 26.60
CA ASP A 778 0.06 3.64 25.55
C ASP A 778 0.38 4.58 24.38
N ALA A 779 1.61 4.62 23.95
CA ALA A 779 2.06 5.38 22.76
C ALA A 779 1.53 4.81 21.44
N TYR A 780 0.89 3.65 21.45
CA TYR A 780 0.34 2.97 20.26
C TYR A 780 -0.59 3.84 19.40
N ARG A 781 -1.09 4.96 19.95
CA ARG A 781 -1.99 5.89 19.23
C ARG A 781 -1.45 7.33 19.15
N VAL A 782 -0.20 7.56 19.53
CA VAL A 782 0.48 8.87 19.40
C VAL A 782 1.85 8.61 18.81
N GLN A 783 2.02 8.84 17.52
CA GLN A 783 3.29 8.65 16.82
C GLN A 783 4.32 9.67 17.31
N GLY A 784 5.49 9.19 17.73
CA GLY A 784 6.73 9.97 17.73
C GLY A 784 7.19 10.57 19.05
N HIS A 785 7.04 9.91 20.21
CA HIS A 785 7.67 10.39 21.45
C HIS A 785 8.50 9.30 22.14
N ASP A 786 9.70 9.67 22.58
CA ASP A 786 10.40 8.99 23.68
C ASP A 786 9.52 9.05 24.93
N THR A 787 9.69 8.09 25.88
CA THR A 787 8.94 8.14 27.15
C THR A 787 9.16 9.50 27.81
N GLU A 788 8.28 10.44 27.53
CA GLU A 788 8.30 11.76 28.15
C GLU A 788 7.26 11.78 29.27
N MET A 789 7.75 12.04 30.47
CA MET A 789 6.91 12.44 31.57
C MET A 789 6.64 13.93 31.41
N THR A 790 5.43 14.27 31.01
CA THR A 790 5.00 15.66 30.84
C THR A 790 4.09 16.06 31.99
N ASP A 791 4.22 17.29 32.45
CA ASP A 791 3.33 17.83 33.48
C ASP A 791 2.06 18.38 32.82
N TYR A 792 0.90 17.88 33.23
CA TYR A 792 -0.39 18.44 32.87
C TYR A 792 -1.03 19.06 34.12
N HIS A 793 -0.95 20.37 34.23
CA HIS A 793 -1.36 21.13 35.41
C HIS A 793 -0.69 20.62 36.71
N ASN A 794 -1.42 19.85 37.49
CA ASN A 794 -0.98 19.31 38.82
C ASN A 794 -0.78 17.79 38.80
N ILE A 795 -0.82 17.14 37.67
CA ILE A 795 -0.59 15.72 37.50
C ILE A 795 0.53 15.44 36.50
N HIS A 796 1.16 14.27 36.59
CA HIS A 796 2.11 13.79 35.63
C HIS A 796 1.43 12.89 34.59
N VAL A 797 1.77 13.08 33.33
CA VAL A 797 1.27 12.27 32.23
C VAL A 797 2.45 11.59 31.56
N VAL A 798 2.38 10.28 31.43
CA VAL A 798 3.39 9.45 30.79
C VAL A 798 2.80 8.82 29.54
N PHE A 799 3.43 9.07 28.40
CA PHE A 799 3.23 8.29 27.19
C PHE A 799 4.35 7.26 27.10
N THR A 800 4.00 5.98 27.06
CA THR A 800 4.98 4.89 26.97
C THR A 800 5.67 4.88 25.62
N LYS A 801 6.82 4.22 25.50
CA LYS A 801 7.48 4.01 24.20
C LYS A 801 6.65 3.07 23.34
N GLU A 802 6.85 3.13 22.02
CA GLU A 802 6.14 2.32 21.02
C GLU A 802 6.22 0.80 21.26
N ALA A 803 7.16 0.34 22.09
CA ALA A 803 7.34 -1.05 22.52
C ALA A 803 7.03 -1.32 24.01
N GLU A 804 6.59 -0.31 24.75
CA GLU A 804 6.28 -0.41 26.19
C GLU A 804 4.79 -0.12 26.40
N THR A 805 4.03 -1.08 26.94
CA THR A 805 2.62 -0.87 27.27
C THR A 805 2.48 -0.06 28.57
N ALA A 806 1.32 0.57 28.78
CA ALA A 806 0.98 1.22 30.04
C ALA A 806 1.12 0.26 31.22
N ASP A 807 0.68 -0.99 31.05
CA ASP A 807 0.80 -2.06 32.01
C ASP A 807 2.25 -2.31 32.42
N HIS A 808 3.16 -2.39 31.45
CA HIS A 808 4.58 -2.62 31.72
C HIS A 808 5.23 -1.45 32.49
N TYR A 809 4.86 -0.22 32.15
CA TYR A 809 5.32 0.96 32.89
C TYR A 809 4.82 0.95 34.34
N ILE A 810 3.52 0.68 34.54
CA ILE A 810 2.87 0.61 35.86
C ILE A 810 3.48 -0.52 36.69
N GLU A 811 3.71 -1.69 36.10
CA GLU A 811 4.39 -2.82 36.75
C GLU A 811 5.83 -2.46 37.17
N SER A 812 6.59 -1.84 36.28
CA SER A 812 7.96 -1.39 36.57
C SER A 812 7.99 -0.34 37.68
N PHE A 813 7.03 0.58 37.71
CA PHE A 813 6.89 1.57 38.76
C PHE A 813 6.50 0.92 40.09
N ALA A 814 5.52 0.01 40.07
CA ALA A 814 5.09 -0.73 41.26
C ALA A 814 6.23 -1.56 41.85
N HIS A 815 7.08 -2.18 41.01
CA HIS A 815 8.24 -2.93 41.47
C HIS A 815 9.29 -2.05 42.18
N ARG A 816 9.48 -0.84 41.70
CA ARG A 816 10.47 0.11 42.27
C ARG A 816 9.99 0.79 43.55
N HIS A 817 8.69 1.12 43.65
CA HIS A 817 8.11 1.96 44.68
C HIS A 817 7.20 1.22 45.66
N GLY A 818 6.56 0.11 45.26
CA GLY A 818 5.53 -0.57 46.03
C GLY A 818 5.92 -1.06 47.43
N LYS A 819 7.24 -1.25 47.69
CA LYS A 819 7.76 -1.63 49.03
C LYS A 819 8.17 -0.46 49.89
N LYS A 820 8.34 0.73 49.36
CA LYS A 820 8.87 1.92 50.02
C LYS A 820 7.79 2.99 50.20
N ASP A 821 6.93 3.13 49.24
CA ASP A 821 5.93 4.16 49.08
C ASP A 821 4.52 3.57 49.14
N TYR A 822 3.51 4.40 49.36
CA TYR A 822 2.11 3.98 49.29
C TYR A 822 1.61 4.13 47.86
N VAL A 823 1.62 3.05 47.09
CA VAL A 823 1.25 3.06 45.65
C VAL A 823 -0.14 2.47 45.48
N ARG A 824 -1.06 3.24 44.85
CA ARG A 824 -2.38 2.81 44.38
C ARG A 824 -2.35 2.76 42.87
N VAL A 825 -3.04 1.79 42.26
CA VAL A 825 -3.13 1.66 40.80
C VAL A 825 -4.61 1.50 40.44
N ALA A 826 -5.08 2.36 39.54
CA ALA A 826 -6.44 2.34 39.01
C ALA A 826 -6.43 1.73 37.60
N THR A 827 -6.93 0.49 37.48
CA THR A 827 -7.06 -0.25 36.24
C THR A 827 -8.26 -1.20 36.27
N SER A 828 -8.79 -1.57 35.10
CA SER A 828 -9.81 -2.61 34.96
C SER A 828 -9.25 -3.93 34.45
N ASP A 829 -7.95 -3.99 34.11
CA ASP A 829 -7.34 -5.22 33.60
C ASP A 829 -7.11 -6.22 34.77
N GLY A 830 -7.72 -7.41 34.61
CA GLY A 830 -7.66 -8.46 35.62
C GLY A 830 -6.28 -9.09 35.81
N LEU A 831 -5.41 -9.01 34.81
CA LEU A 831 -4.04 -9.56 34.86
C LEU A 831 -3.08 -8.60 35.56
N GLU A 832 -3.16 -7.33 35.24
CA GLU A 832 -2.42 -6.27 35.88
C GLU A 832 -2.73 -6.21 37.39
N GLN A 833 -3.99 -6.44 37.74
CA GLN A 833 -4.46 -6.48 39.14
C GLN A 833 -3.72 -7.50 40.02
N ILE A 834 -3.42 -8.68 39.47
CA ILE A 834 -2.77 -9.76 40.23
C ILE A 834 -1.26 -9.45 40.45
N ILE A 835 -0.62 -8.84 39.44
CA ILE A 835 0.79 -8.49 39.52
C ILE A 835 1.01 -7.37 40.55
N ILE A 836 0.17 -6.37 40.52
CA ILE A 836 0.20 -5.21 41.41
C ILE A 836 0.02 -5.60 42.87
N ILE A 837 -0.94 -6.48 43.17
CA ILE A 837 -1.14 -7.02 44.52
C ILE A 837 0.10 -7.80 45.01
N GLY A 838 0.74 -8.56 44.12
CA GLY A 838 1.96 -9.30 44.43
C GLY A 838 3.18 -8.42 44.76
N GLN A 839 3.17 -7.15 44.37
CA GLN A 839 4.22 -6.16 44.62
C GLN A 839 3.99 -5.33 45.89
N GLY A 840 2.86 -5.53 46.57
CA GLY A 840 2.52 -4.78 47.81
C GLY A 840 1.80 -3.45 47.56
N CYS A 841 1.32 -3.21 46.33
CA CYS A 841 0.54 -2.03 45.97
C CYS A 841 -0.97 -2.25 46.17
N HIS A 842 -1.72 -1.15 46.30
CA HIS A 842 -3.17 -1.18 46.48
C HIS A 842 -3.86 -1.01 45.12
N LEU A 843 -4.70 -1.96 44.77
CA LEU A 843 -5.51 -1.93 43.56
C LEU A 843 -6.82 -1.17 43.79
N VAL A 844 -7.22 -0.39 42.77
CA VAL A 844 -8.53 0.25 42.69
C VAL A 844 -9.13 -0.12 41.33
N SER A 845 -10.26 -0.79 41.33
CA SER A 845 -10.92 -1.10 40.06
C SER A 845 -11.43 0.19 39.38
N ALA A 846 -11.53 0.19 38.03
CA ALA A 846 -12.01 1.37 37.29
C ALA A 846 -13.40 1.83 37.77
N ARG A 847 -14.27 0.90 38.23
CA ARG A 847 -15.61 1.21 38.76
C ARG A 847 -15.55 1.83 40.17
N GLU A 848 -14.67 1.33 41.04
CA GLU A 848 -14.45 1.91 42.37
C GLU A 848 -13.82 3.30 42.20
N PHE A 849 -12.87 3.46 41.33
CA PHE A 849 -12.24 4.76 41.06
C PHE A 849 -13.26 5.77 40.51
N GLN A 850 -14.17 5.36 39.63
CA GLN A 850 -15.25 6.21 39.14
C GLN A 850 -16.16 6.68 40.28
N GLN A 851 -16.46 5.79 41.21
CA GLN A 851 -17.28 6.13 42.35
C GLN A 851 -16.56 7.10 43.29
N GLU A 852 -15.27 6.89 43.61
CA GLU A 852 -14.45 7.82 44.38
C GLU A 852 -14.41 9.22 43.74
N VAL A 853 -14.23 9.31 42.42
CA VAL A 853 -14.21 10.59 41.70
C VAL A 853 -15.58 11.28 41.79
N ARG A 854 -16.68 10.56 41.60
CA ARG A 854 -18.05 11.12 41.68
C ARG A 854 -18.40 11.58 43.11
N ASP A 855 -18.01 10.82 44.11
CA ASP A 855 -18.25 11.18 45.50
C ASP A 855 -17.49 12.45 45.86
N MET A 856 -16.29 12.61 45.34
CA MET A 856 -15.46 13.80 45.53
C MET A 856 -16.03 15.03 44.78
N GLU A 857 -16.51 14.86 43.56
CA GLU A 857 -17.17 15.93 42.79
C GLU A 857 -18.46 16.41 43.53
N ASN A 858 -19.21 15.48 44.08
CA ASN A 858 -20.41 15.80 44.88
C ASN A 858 -20.04 16.56 46.16
N HIS A 859 -18.96 16.16 46.85
CA HIS A 859 -18.45 16.84 48.02
C HIS A 859 -18.01 18.27 47.73
N ILE A 860 -17.29 18.48 46.63
CA ILE A 860 -16.93 19.81 46.13
C ILE A 860 -18.18 20.66 45.88
N ARG A 861 -19.18 20.08 45.22
CA ARG A 861 -20.42 20.78 44.89
C ARG A 861 -21.21 21.15 46.15
N GLU A 862 -21.27 20.29 47.19
CA GLU A 862 -21.91 20.56 48.47
C GLU A 862 -21.13 21.64 49.27
N GLU A 863 -19.80 21.63 49.28
CA GLU A 863 -19.01 22.67 49.97
C GLU A 863 -19.13 24.04 49.30
N TYR A 864 -19.21 24.08 47.96
CA TYR A 864 -19.46 25.34 47.23
C TYR A 864 -20.85 25.90 47.44
N LEU A 865 -21.89 25.05 47.50
CA LEU A 865 -23.27 25.46 47.80
C LEU A 865 -23.41 25.98 49.22
N ASN A 866 -22.66 25.42 50.20
CA ASN A 866 -22.68 25.87 51.59
C ASN A 866 -21.86 27.17 51.84
N ARG A 867 -21.03 27.61 50.87
CA ARG A 867 -20.28 28.90 50.99
C ARG A 867 -20.99 30.07 50.31
N THR A 868 -22.12 29.83 49.66
CA THR A 868 -22.86 30.87 48.89
C THR A 868 -24.13 31.32 49.62
N TYR A 869 -24.29 31.00 50.91
CA TYR A 869 -25.31 31.56 51.79
C TYR A 869 -24.73 32.24 53.06
#